data_b8974a58cfd324a2af57052fc17631cf
#
_entry.id   b8974a58cfd324a2af57052fc17631cf
#
_cell.length_a   1.000
_cell.length_b   1.000
_cell.length_c   1.000
_cell.angle_alpha   90.00
_cell.angle_beta   90.00
_cell.angle_gamma   90.00
#
_symmetry.space_group_name_H-M   'P 1'
#
loop_
_entity.id
_entity.type
_entity.pdbx_description
1 polymer ?
#
loop_
_entity_poly.entity_id
_entity_poly.type
_entity_poly.pdbx_seq_one_letter_code
_entity_poly.pdbx_strand_id
1 'polypeptide(L)'
;MIPVSTFYHRHGRALSSAFAVSLLLTAGPAMTQQISGVPGSPSATTTTDGRQLPPPSASAPKTEPRAGEWEPDRTVLPIQTPAPATCTEIDARKAKAPPRFEVKAPRKAPNVVIVLIDDIGFGHAGAFGGPCQMPTLDRLAARGLRYNQFHTTALCSPTRMALLTGRNHHVCNAGAIMELATAFPGNTGVRPNSVAPLAETLRLNGYSTAAFGKYHETAPWEVSVSGPYDRWPTRSGFDKFYGFIGGETNQWSPAIYDGVTRVEVPHDPNYHFTTDMTNQAIAWTRFQQAMTPDKPFFVYFATGATHAPHHVPNEWVAKYKGKFDQGWDKLREQTLARQIELGVVPPGTKLTPRPAEIPAWDPLSADQKRLFARQMETFAGFAEHTDHEVGQLVQAIEDMGELDNTLFFYIVGDNGSSAEGGPEGTYNELLALNGIISDISSQMKHIDEWGGPSTFPHFSIGWALAGDTPFQWTKQVASHFGGTRNPMVIHWPDRIKAKGEVRSQFHHVIDIAPTVLEAAGLPEPTMVNGTRQRPMDGVSMLYTFDEPKAKDRRTTQYFEMFGNRAIYHDGWVAATRHSIPWLMVELPPFDKDRWELYHVAEDFSQANDLAAQHPQKLKELQDMFVKEAIRNHVFPLDDRRSERFDARIAGRPDLVGARTSLTLYEGMTGITENAFINVKGRSHTITADVEVPPDGADGVIIAQAGRFGGWSLYMKDGRVHEVYNFGGLERFTVSSPQPLGPGRHTLRYDFICDGGKPGSGGLSRLSVDGQKVGEVRVVRTMPFAYSADEGVDVGRDNETPVTEEYKEGANKFTGKIEKVRIDLKE
;
A
#
# COMPACT_ATOMS: atom_id res chain seq x y z
N MET A 1 -33.06 -32.99 -28.14
CA MET A 1 -33.41 -34.42 -28.44
C MET A 1 -32.11 -35.19 -28.28
N ILE A 2 -31.98 -35.83 -27.14
CA ILE A 2 -31.88 -37.29 -26.87
C ILE A 2 -30.51 -37.91 -27.16
N PRO A 3 -30.04 -38.87 -26.37
CA PRO A 3 -29.85 -38.86 -24.90
C PRO A 3 -28.51 -39.48 -24.43
N VAL A 4 -28.31 -39.34 -23.15
CA VAL A 4 -27.60 -40.13 -22.15
C VAL A 4 -27.62 -41.68 -22.43
N SER A 5 -26.51 -42.36 -22.14
CA SER A 5 -26.56 -43.68 -21.52
C SER A 5 -25.33 -44.05 -20.70
N THR A 6 -25.53 -44.08 -19.45
CA THR A 6 -25.06 -44.90 -18.34
C THR A 6 -24.66 -46.33 -18.73
N PHE A 7 -23.57 -46.86 -18.18
CA PHE A 7 -23.50 -48.28 -17.77
C PHE A 7 -22.74 -48.49 -16.47
N TYR A 8 -23.48 -49.03 -15.52
CA TYR A 8 -23.05 -49.65 -14.25
C TYR A 8 -22.87 -51.17 -14.46
N HIS A 9 -22.02 -51.79 -13.71
CA HIS A 9 -22.10 -53.06 -12.94
C HIS A 9 -20.80 -53.88 -13.03
N ARG A 10 -20.20 -54.19 -11.98
CA ARG A 10 -20.39 -55.10 -10.80
C ARG A 10 -19.67 -56.42 -10.96
N HIS A 11 -18.97 -56.77 -9.89
CA HIS A 11 -18.52 -58.13 -9.40
C HIS A 11 -17.39 -58.80 -10.10
N GLY A 12 -16.46 -59.47 -9.47
CA GLY A 12 -16.40 -60.09 -8.15
C GLY A 12 -15.06 -60.81 -7.94
N ARG A 13 -14.85 -61.20 -6.79
CA ARG A 13 -13.89 -61.97 -6.03
C ARG A 13 -12.92 -62.91 -6.78
N ALA A 14 -11.65 -62.84 -6.32
CA ALA A 14 -10.77 -63.86 -5.80
C ALA A 14 -10.13 -64.92 -6.77
N LEU A 15 -8.82 -64.93 -6.76
CA LEU A 15 -8.07 -66.04 -6.19
C LEU A 15 -6.56 -65.87 -6.43
N SER A 16 -5.84 -66.14 -5.38
CA SER A 16 -4.42 -66.26 -5.21
C SER A 16 -3.66 -67.00 -6.32
N SER A 17 -2.49 -66.45 -6.70
CA SER A 17 -1.34 -67.36 -6.95
C SER A 17 -0.06 -66.50 -6.81
N ALA A 18 0.77 -66.92 -5.92
CA ALA A 18 2.08 -66.43 -5.61
C ALA A 18 3.03 -66.62 -6.81
N PHE A 19 3.71 -65.51 -7.17
CA PHE A 19 5.03 -65.67 -7.82
C PHE A 19 5.99 -64.79 -7.01
N ALA A 20 6.81 -65.52 -6.21
CA ALA A 20 7.96 -64.98 -5.53
C ALA A 20 9.03 -64.64 -6.56
N VAL A 21 9.26 -63.37 -6.87
CA VAL A 21 10.51 -62.90 -7.49
C VAL A 21 11.39 -62.38 -6.38
N SER A 22 12.37 -63.17 -5.99
CA SER A 22 13.45 -62.78 -5.07
C SER A 22 14.28 -61.69 -5.74
N LEU A 23 14.00 -60.43 -5.47
CA LEU A 23 14.99 -59.37 -5.64
C LEU A 23 15.90 -59.38 -4.39
N LEU A 24 17.09 -59.85 -4.54
CA LEU A 24 18.19 -59.65 -3.63
C LEU A 24 18.51 -58.15 -3.62
N LEU A 25 17.84 -57.42 -2.75
CA LEU A 25 18.35 -56.14 -2.30
C LEU A 25 19.52 -56.41 -1.36
N THR A 26 20.73 -56.25 -1.83
CA THR A 26 21.89 -56.09 -0.97
C THR A 26 21.62 -54.87 -0.08
N ALA A 27 21.16 -55.13 1.14
CA ALA A 27 21.16 -54.12 2.20
C ALA A 27 22.62 -53.74 2.44
N GLY A 28 22.96 -52.53 1.96
CA GLY A 28 24.16 -51.86 2.43
C GLY A 28 24.10 -51.75 3.96
N PRO A 29 25.22 -51.79 4.67
CA PRO A 29 25.20 -51.70 6.12
C PRO A 29 24.46 -50.44 6.54
N ALA A 30 23.42 -50.58 7.35
CA ALA A 30 22.75 -49.48 8.00
C ALA A 30 23.82 -48.70 8.79
N MET A 31 24.10 -47.47 8.37
CA MET A 31 25.02 -46.62 9.09
C MET A 31 24.42 -46.31 10.45
N THR A 32 24.91 -46.99 11.45
CA THR A 32 24.52 -46.78 12.85
C THR A 32 25.10 -45.47 13.32
N GLN A 33 24.24 -44.53 13.64
CA GLN A 33 24.61 -43.26 14.25
C GLN A 33 25.26 -43.56 15.64
N GLN A 34 26.54 -43.27 15.80
CA GLN A 34 27.21 -43.36 17.10
C GLN A 34 27.25 -41.99 17.77
N ILE A 35 26.82 -41.97 19.02
CA ILE A 35 26.89 -40.78 19.88
C ILE A 35 27.99 -40.99 20.86
N SER A 36 29.03 -40.16 20.85
CA SER A 36 30.05 -40.11 21.90
C SER A 36 29.76 -38.95 22.84
N GLY A 37 29.82 -39.23 24.16
CA GLY A 37 29.42 -38.32 25.23
C GLY A 37 28.01 -38.62 25.74
N VAL A 38 27.56 -37.88 26.75
CA VAL A 38 26.22 -38.07 27.32
C VAL A 38 25.20 -37.43 26.39
N PRO A 39 24.22 -38.20 25.83
CA PRO A 39 23.19 -37.63 24.94
C PRO A 39 22.46 -36.44 25.57
N GLY A 40 22.38 -35.33 24.83
CA GLY A 40 21.79 -34.10 25.33
C GLY A 40 22.75 -33.14 26.07
N SER A 41 24.02 -33.53 26.27
CA SER A 41 25.02 -32.62 26.82
C SER A 41 25.72 -31.77 25.73
N PRO A 42 26.23 -30.56 26.01
CA PRO A 42 26.94 -29.75 25.02
C PRO A 42 28.21 -30.40 24.46
N SER A 43 28.72 -31.49 25.08
CA SER A 43 29.89 -32.24 24.66
C SER A 43 29.53 -33.49 23.84
N ALA A 44 28.27 -33.81 23.63
CA ALA A 44 27.88 -34.97 22.82
C ALA A 44 28.15 -34.69 21.33
N THR A 45 28.92 -35.56 20.69
CA THR A 45 29.13 -35.54 19.22
C THR A 45 28.48 -36.77 18.58
N THR A 46 27.84 -36.52 17.45
CA THR A 46 27.17 -37.57 16.65
C THR A 46 27.97 -37.81 15.40
N THR A 47 28.30 -39.07 15.11
CA THR A 47 29.00 -39.50 13.89
C THR A 47 28.16 -40.49 13.15
N THR A 48 28.19 -40.49 11.81
CA THR A 48 27.44 -41.40 10.94
C THR A 48 28.21 -42.66 10.56
N ASP A 49 29.53 -42.66 10.79
CA ASP A 49 30.45 -43.77 10.41
C ASP A 49 31.40 -44.15 11.54
N GLY A 50 31.14 -43.74 12.78
CA GLY A 50 32.00 -43.98 13.92
C GLY A 50 33.29 -43.16 13.95
N ARG A 51 33.51 -42.30 12.98
CA ARG A 51 34.62 -41.36 12.98
C ARG A 51 34.15 -40.02 13.57
N GLN A 52 34.97 -39.45 14.43
CA GLN A 52 34.73 -38.09 14.91
C GLN A 52 34.71 -37.15 13.69
N LEU A 53 33.64 -36.39 13.58
CA LEU A 53 33.64 -35.33 12.56
C LEU A 53 34.92 -34.50 12.76
N PRO A 54 35.67 -34.23 11.68
CA PRO A 54 36.81 -33.32 11.81
C PRO A 54 36.31 -32.02 12.44
N PRO A 55 37.07 -31.40 13.35
CA PRO A 55 36.73 -30.07 13.80
C PRO A 55 36.51 -29.22 12.58
N PRO A 56 35.54 -28.29 12.58
CA PRO A 56 35.28 -27.43 11.44
C PRO A 56 36.65 -26.93 10.98
N SER A 57 36.96 -27.10 9.71
CA SER A 57 38.31 -26.91 9.16
C SER A 57 38.81 -25.53 9.60
N ALA A 58 39.88 -25.56 10.40
CA ALA A 58 40.63 -24.36 10.77
C ALA A 58 41.44 -23.85 9.59
N SER A 59 40.75 -23.61 8.48
CA SER A 59 41.30 -22.99 7.27
C SER A 59 40.59 -21.70 6.90
N ALA A 60 40.27 -20.89 7.92
CA ALA A 60 40.34 -19.46 7.73
C ALA A 60 41.80 -19.06 7.96
N PRO A 61 42.43 -18.23 7.11
CA PRO A 61 43.76 -17.74 7.40
C PRO A 61 43.72 -17.03 8.75
N LYS A 62 44.46 -17.55 9.71
CA LYS A 62 44.72 -16.88 11.00
C LYS A 62 45.69 -15.72 10.76
N THR A 63 45.21 -14.68 10.12
CA THR A 63 45.72 -13.34 10.32
C THR A 63 44.76 -12.71 11.32
N GLU A 64 45.16 -12.69 12.59
CA GLU A 64 44.50 -11.78 13.56
C GLU A 64 44.58 -10.39 12.92
N PRO A 65 43.42 -9.72 12.67
CA PRO A 65 43.46 -8.36 12.17
C PRO A 65 44.24 -7.52 13.18
N ARG A 66 45.25 -6.80 12.73
CA ARG A 66 45.86 -5.76 13.54
C ARG A 66 44.78 -4.85 14.12
N ALA A 67 44.87 -4.49 15.38
CA ALA A 67 43.95 -3.55 15.99
C ALA A 67 43.91 -2.27 15.15
N GLY A 68 42.83 -2.08 14.41
CA GLY A 68 42.61 -0.95 13.49
C GLY A 68 42.18 -1.31 12.04
N GLU A 69 42.24 -2.59 11.62
CA GLU A 69 41.98 -3.00 10.21
C GLU A 69 40.84 -4.00 10.02
N TRP A 70 39.95 -4.16 11.02
CA TRP A 70 38.82 -5.06 10.86
C TRP A 70 37.69 -4.36 10.04
N GLU A 71 37.55 -4.73 8.77
CA GLU A 71 36.42 -4.36 7.96
C GLU A 71 35.37 -5.45 8.03
N PRO A 72 34.12 -5.11 8.39
CA PRO A 72 33.06 -6.09 8.49
C PRO A 72 32.63 -6.61 7.11
N ASP A 73 32.34 -7.90 7.00
CA ASP A 73 31.64 -8.44 5.84
C ASP A 73 30.19 -7.97 5.87
N ARG A 74 29.87 -6.96 5.04
CA ARG A 74 28.55 -6.36 4.92
C ARG A 74 27.63 -7.08 3.93
N THR A 75 28.14 -8.15 3.30
CA THR A 75 27.32 -9.01 2.44
C THR A 75 26.51 -10.04 3.23
N VAL A 76 26.87 -10.27 4.51
CA VAL A 76 26.18 -11.18 5.44
C VAL A 76 25.69 -10.40 6.65
N LEU A 77 24.36 -10.25 6.76
CA LEU A 77 23.70 -9.47 7.79
C LEU A 77 22.86 -10.35 8.74
N PRO A 78 22.79 -10.04 10.03
CA PRO A 78 23.57 -9.02 10.75
C PRO A 78 25.07 -9.27 10.70
N ILE A 79 25.85 -8.18 10.76
CA ILE A 79 27.30 -8.27 10.81
C ILE A 79 27.73 -9.09 12.02
N GLN A 80 28.62 -10.06 11.82
CA GLN A 80 29.06 -10.97 12.86
C GLN A 80 29.89 -10.23 13.93
N THR A 81 29.50 -10.39 15.20
CA THR A 81 30.28 -9.85 16.32
C THR A 81 31.61 -10.59 16.43
N PRO A 82 32.74 -9.88 16.41
CA PRO A 82 34.05 -10.53 16.64
C PRO A 82 34.09 -11.27 17.98
N ALA A 83 34.83 -12.37 18.05
CA ALA A 83 35.05 -13.05 19.31
C ALA A 83 35.73 -12.09 20.33
N PRO A 84 35.21 -12.00 21.54
CA PRO A 84 35.79 -11.09 22.54
C PRO A 84 37.23 -11.56 22.91
N ALA A 85 38.12 -10.61 23.09
CA ALA A 85 39.45 -10.91 23.60
C ALA A 85 39.37 -11.47 25.05
N THR A 86 40.11 -12.55 25.30
CA THR A 86 40.17 -13.12 26.63
C THR A 86 40.95 -12.19 27.57
N CYS A 87 40.32 -11.78 28.67
CA CYS A 87 40.98 -11.05 29.73
C CYS A 87 41.41 -12.04 30.84
N THR A 88 42.69 -12.04 31.20
CA THR A 88 43.25 -12.89 32.27
C THR A 88 43.50 -12.09 33.55
N GLU A 89 43.32 -10.77 33.51
CA GLU A 89 43.47 -9.92 34.72
C GLU A 89 42.27 -10.12 35.66
N ILE A 90 42.53 -10.44 36.92
CA ILE A 90 41.46 -10.74 37.88
C ILE A 90 40.78 -9.47 38.38
N ASP A 91 41.53 -8.37 38.51
CA ASP A 91 41.04 -7.10 39.03
C ASP A 91 40.68 -6.15 37.86
N ALA A 92 39.39 -5.89 37.68
CA ALA A 92 38.89 -5.02 36.61
C ALA A 92 39.53 -3.61 36.62
N ARG A 93 40.01 -3.11 37.77
CA ARG A 93 40.70 -1.81 37.89
C ARG A 93 42.09 -1.82 37.26
N LYS A 94 42.65 -3.01 37.06
CA LYS A 94 43.96 -3.23 36.42
C LYS A 94 43.82 -3.74 35.01
N ALA A 95 42.69 -4.31 34.68
CA ALA A 95 42.38 -4.82 33.35
C ALA A 95 42.22 -3.69 32.31
N LYS A 96 42.73 -3.89 31.10
CA LYS A 96 42.49 -3.01 29.98
C LYS A 96 41.23 -3.55 29.26
N ALA A 97 40.18 -2.75 29.23
CA ALA A 97 38.96 -3.09 28.51
C ALA A 97 39.25 -3.23 26.99
N PRO A 98 38.75 -4.28 26.32
CA PRO A 98 38.82 -4.36 24.87
C PRO A 98 38.01 -3.24 24.21
N PRO A 99 38.31 -2.87 22.96
CA PRO A 99 37.48 -1.94 22.21
C PRO A 99 36.05 -2.46 22.16
N ARG A 100 35.09 -1.57 22.37
CA ARG A 100 33.67 -1.91 22.18
C ARG A 100 33.39 -2.16 20.69
N PHE A 101 32.80 -3.29 20.40
CA PHE A 101 32.26 -3.56 19.04
C PHE A 101 30.93 -2.84 18.86
N GLU A 102 30.85 -2.08 17.79
CA GLU A 102 29.66 -1.37 17.41
C GLU A 102 29.57 -1.35 15.87
N VAL A 103 28.43 -1.71 15.32
CA VAL A 103 28.19 -1.59 13.89
C VAL A 103 27.93 -0.12 13.55
N LYS A 104 28.82 0.46 12.76
CA LYS A 104 28.67 1.83 12.25
C LYS A 104 28.46 1.82 10.74
N ALA A 105 27.69 2.77 10.25
CA ALA A 105 27.60 3.01 8.81
C ALA A 105 28.99 3.32 8.20
N PRO A 106 29.20 3.09 6.91
CA PRO A 106 30.44 3.46 6.25
C PRO A 106 30.75 4.94 6.45
N ARG A 107 32.06 5.26 6.50
CA ARG A 107 32.48 6.65 6.64
C ARG A 107 31.92 7.50 5.49
N LYS A 108 31.28 8.62 5.81
CA LYS A 108 30.61 9.53 4.85
C LYS A 108 29.35 8.98 4.19
N ALA A 109 28.77 7.93 4.75
CA ALA A 109 27.43 7.51 4.31
C ALA A 109 26.44 8.66 4.55
N PRO A 110 25.65 9.07 3.54
CA PRO A 110 24.71 10.19 3.69
C PRO A 110 23.50 9.80 4.52
N ASN A 111 22.82 10.79 5.08
CA ASN A 111 21.41 10.63 5.42
C ASN A 111 20.60 10.35 4.15
N VAL A 112 19.50 9.63 4.28
CA VAL A 112 18.62 9.31 3.16
C VAL A 112 17.18 9.67 3.51
N VAL A 113 16.54 10.45 2.64
CA VAL A 113 15.11 10.75 2.73
C VAL A 113 14.44 10.38 1.41
N ILE A 114 13.41 9.57 1.48
CA ILE A 114 12.56 9.24 0.33
C ILE A 114 11.18 9.79 0.61
N VAL A 115 10.79 10.83 -0.11
CA VAL A 115 9.41 11.33 -0.17
C VAL A 115 8.71 10.62 -1.31
N LEU A 116 7.56 10.02 -1.03
CA LEU A 116 6.70 9.37 -2.01
C LEU A 116 5.28 9.93 -1.88
N ILE A 117 4.85 10.69 -2.89
CA ILE A 117 3.47 11.19 -2.97
C ILE A 117 2.60 10.13 -3.63
N ASP A 118 1.34 10.05 -3.23
CA ASP A 118 0.39 9.04 -3.69
C ASP A 118 -0.55 9.60 -4.78
N ASP A 119 -0.82 8.83 -5.83
CA ASP A 119 -1.83 9.12 -6.87
C ASP A 119 -1.70 10.47 -7.62
N ILE A 120 -0.51 11.01 -7.73
CA ILE A 120 -0.24 12.26 -8.46
C ILE A 120 0.53 11.97 -9.77
N GLY A 121 0.00 12.42 -10.90
CA GLY A 121 0.56 12.10 -12.22
C GLY A 121 1.67 13.05 -12.68
N PHE A 122 2.31 12.70 -13.79
CA PHE A 122 3.47 13.40 -14.37
C PHE A 122 3.22 14.89 -14.65
N GLY A 123 2.00 15.23 -15.05
CA GLY A 123 1.60 16.58 -15.44
C GLY A 123 0.97 17.43 -14.33
N HIS A 124 0.98 17.01 -13.06
CA HIS A 124 0.39 17.80 -11.98
C HIS A 124 1.34 18.84 -11.40
N ALA A 125 2.61 18.47 -11.14
CA ALA A 125 3.54 19.32 -10.40
C ALA A 125 4.13 20.47 -11.23
N GLY A 126 4.28 21.67 -10.62
CA GLY A 126 4.80 22.87 -11.27
C GLY A 126 6.19 22.71 -11.88
N ALA A 127 7.14 22.06 -11.18
CA ALA A 127 8.49 21.75 -11.68
C ALA A 127 8.50 20.91 -12.96
N PHE A 128 7.38 20.24 -13.28
CA PHE A 128 7.16 19.44 -14.47
C PHE A 128 6.03 19.99 -15.37
N GLY A 129 5.72 21.26 -15.25
CA GLY A 129 4.81 21.98 -16.14
C GLY A 129 3.34 21.97 -15.74
N GLY A 130 2.98 21.31 -14.63
CA GLY A 130 1.63 21.17 -14.15
C GLY A 130 1.05 22.38 -13.44
N PRO A 131 -0.26 22.33 -13.09
CA PRO A 131 -0.98 23.43 -12.48
C PRO A 131 -0.82 23.52 -10.95
N CYS A 132 -0.42 22.43 -10.27
CA CYS A 132 -0.27 22.41 -8.82
C CYS A 132 1.00 23.12 -8.39
N GLN A 133 0.87 24.11 -7.52
CA GLN A 133 2.01 24.82 -6.96
C GLN A 133 2.67 23.94 -5.89
N MET A 134 3.92 23.59 -6.10
CA MET A 134 4.71 22.77 -5.19
C MET A 134 6.07 23.45 -4.94
N PRO A 135 6.11 24.56 -4.15
CA PRO A 135 7.30 25.38 -4.01
C PRO A 135 8.50 24.65 -3.38
N THR A 136 8.27 23.64 -2.54
CA THR A 136 9.35 22.82 -1.98
C THR A 136 9.99 21.96 -3.07
N LEU A 137 9.18 21.28 -3.87
CA LEU A 137 9.65 20.51 -5.01
C LEU A 137 10.40 21.41 -6.01
N ASP A 138 9.85 22.60 -6.32
CA ASP A 138 10.47 23.57 -7.22
C ASP A 138 11.85 24.01 -6.71
N ARG A 139 11.99 24.27 -5.40
CA ARG A 139 13.26 24.62 -4.73
C ARG A 139 14.29 23.49 -4.83
N LEU A 140 13.87 22.25 -4.52
CA LEU A 140 14.76 21.09 -4.59
C LEU A 140 15.15 20.79 -6.05
N ALA A 141 14.22 20.90 -6.99
CA ALA A 141 14.46 20.73 -8.42
C ALA A 141 15.46 21.74 -8.97
N ALA A 142 15.35 23.01 -8.56
CA ALA A 142 16.27 24.08 -8.99
C ALA A 142 17.71 23.87 -8.50
N ARG A 143 17.92 23.10 -7.43
CA ARG A 143 19.22 22.83 -6.82
C ARG A 143 19.68 21.37 -7.00
N GLY A 144 18.88 20.53 -7.64
CA GLY A 144 19.10 19.12 -7.84
C GLY A 144 18.90 18.69 -9.30
N LEU A 145 18.50 17.46 -9.50
CA LEU A 145 18.27 16.83 -10.80
C LEU A 145 16.79 16.46 -10.95
N ARG A 146 16.21 16.72 -12.11
CA ARG A 146 14.86 16.30 -12.50
C ARG A 146 14.93 15.07 -13.41
N TYR A 147 14.25 14.00 -13.07
CA TYR A 147 14.18 12.80 -13.89
C TYR A 147 12.82 12.77 -14.60
N ASN A 148 12.85 12.75 -15.94
CA ASN A 148 11.65 12.76 -16.78
C ASN A 148 11.32 11.40 -17.42
N GLN A 149 12.18 10.39 -17.21
CA GLN A 149 11.97 9.01 -17.61
C GLN A 149 12.13 8.05 -16.42
N PHE A 150 11.59 8.44 -15.29
CA PHE A 150 11.47 7.57 -14.12
C PHE A 150 10.10 6.87 -14.15
N HIS A 151 10.11 5.56 -13.96
CA HIS A 151 8.92 4.73 -14.05
C HIS A 151 8.64 4.03 -12.73
N THR A 152 7.36 3.90 -12.43
CA THR A 152 6.85 3.14 -11.29
C THR A 152 6.08 1.93 -11.81
N THR A 153 5.47 1.17 -10.93
CA THR A 153 4.39 0.26 -11.32
C THR A 153 3.09 1.07 -11.48
N ALA A 154 2.03 0.45 -11.94
CA ALA A 154 0.77 1.18 -12.13
C ALA A 154 -0.14 1.21 -10.89
N LEU A 155 0.37 0.78 -9.72
CA LEU A 155 -0.36 0.77 -8.45
C LEU A 155 0.57 0.95 -7.24
N CYS A 156 -0.01 1.47 -6.15
CA CYS A 156 0.69 1.87 -4.92
C CYS A 156 1.45 0.73 -4.22
N SER A 157 0.81 -0.36 -3.75
CA SER A 157 1.51 -1.46 -3.06
C SER A 157 2.64 -2.07 -3.89
N PRO A 158 2.44 -2.40 -5.19
CA PRO A 158 3.51 -2.89 -6.04
C PRO A 158 4.69 -1.94 -6.17
N THR A 159 4.44 -0.64 -6.30
CA THR A 159 5.51 0.38 -6.36
C THR A 159 6.27 0.48 -5.05
N ARG A 160 5.58 0.53 -3.91
CA ARG A 160 6.20 0.63 -2.57
C ARG A 160 7.08 -0.57 -2.28
N MET A 161 6.56 -1.78 -2.54
CA MET A 161 7.31 -3.02 -2.42
C MET A 161 8.54 -3.05 -3.34
N ALA A 162 8.39 -2.64 -4.60
CA ALA A 162 9.49 -2.57 -5.55
C ALA A 162 10.57 -1.54 -5.13
N LEU A 163 10.15 -0.37 -4.66
CA LEU A 163 11.03 0.70 -4.16
C LEU A 163 11.88 0.21 -2.99
N LEU A 164 11.22 -0.34 -1.97
CA LEU A 164 11.89 -0.72 -0.72
C LEU A 164 12.71 -2.00 -0.84
N THR A 165 12.60 -2.75 -1.94
CA THR A 165 13.33 -4.01 -2.10
C THR A 165 14.36 -4.00 -3.24
N GLY A 166 14.25 -3.06 -4.18
CA GLY A 166 15.07 -3.03 -5.38
C GLY A 166 14.78 -4.18 -6.34
N ARG A 167 13.61 -4.82 -6.23
CA ARG A 167 13.21 -5.98 -7.02
C ARG A 167 11.85 -5.76 -7.64
N ASN A 168 11.61 -6.41 -8.78
CA ASN A 168 10.32 -6.33 -9.45
C ASN A 168 9.19 -6.81 -8.53
N HIS A 169 8.05 -6.13 -8.57
CA HIS A 169 6.94 -6.32 -7.64
C HIS A 169 6.37 -7.74 -7.60
N HIS A 170 6.26 -8.44 -8.73
CA HIS A 170 5.78 -9.83 -8.75
C HIS A 170 6.74 -10.78 -8.01
N VAL A 171 8.06 -10.56 -8.08
CA VAL A 171 9.02 -11.37 -7.30
C VAL A 171 8.87 -11.18 -5.81
N CYS A 172 8.32 -10.02 -5.44
CA CYS A 172 7.99 -9.67 -4.06
C CYS A 172 6.60 -10.17 -3.64
N ASN A 173 5.88 -10.88 -4.52
CA ASN A 173 4.50 -11.32 -4.35
C ASN A 173 3.48 -10.17 -4.24
N ALA A 174 3.77 -9.04 -4.87
CA ALA A 174 2.94 -7.84 -4.89
C ALA A 174 2.48 -7.51 -6.33
N GLY A 175 1.92 -8.49 -7.05
CA GLY A 175 1.41 -8.31 -8.42
C GLY A 175 0.20 -7.38 -8.52
N ALA A 176 -0.48 -7.08 -7.40
CA ALA A 176 -1.54 -6.09 -7.25
C ALA A 176 -1.46 -5.48 -5.84
N ILE A 177 -2.42 -4.62 -5.47
CA ILE A 177 -2.56 -4.17 -4.08
C ILE A 177 -2.80 -5.35 -3.16
N MET A 178 -2.42 -5.20 -1.90
CA MET A 178 -2.45 -6.29 -0.91
C MET A 178 -3.86 -6.87 -0.72
N GLU A 179 -4.89 -6.03 -0.81
CA GLU A 179 -6.30 -6.40 -0.69
C GLU A 179 -6.78 -7.35 -1.80
N LEU A 180 -6.11 -7.33 -2.95
CA LEU A 180 -6.41 -8.15 -4.12
C LEU A 180 -5.41 -9.30 -4.33
N ALA A 181 -4.66 -9.67 -3.29
CA ALA A 181 -3.77 -10.82 -3.31
C ALA A 181 -4.53 -12.14 -3.59
N THR A 182 -3.82 -13.09 -4.19
CA THR A 182 -4.37 -14.40 -4.60
C THR A 182 -3.48 -15.54 -4.10
N ALA A 183 -3.84 -16.80 -4.41
CA ALA A 183 -2.99 -17.94 -4.13
C ALA A 183 -1.85 -18.12 -5.15
N PHE A 184 -1.83 -17.36 -6.24
CA PHE A 184 -0.84 -17.55 -7.30
C PHE A 184 0.51 -16.93 -6.93
N PRO A 185 1.64 -17.61 -7.27
CA PRO A 185 2.96 -17.00 -7.16
C PRO A 185 2.98 -15.63 -7.86
N GLY A 186 3.79 -14.71 -7.32
CA GLY A 186 3.85 -13.34 -7.82
C GLY A 186 2.75 -12.42 -7.29
N ASN A 187 1.67 -12.94 -6.71
CA ASN A 187 0.56 -12.14 -6.19
C ASN A 187 -0.01 -12.68 -4.86
N THR A 188 0.82 -13.30 -4.02
CA THR A 188 0.34 -13.86 -2.74
C THR A 188 0.18 -12.80 -1.63
N GLY A 189 0.59 -11.56 -1.85
CA GLY A 189 0.55 -10.49 -0.85
C GLY A 189 1.56 -10.67 0.30
N VAL A 190 2.36 -11.74 0.28
CA VAL A 190 3.30 -12.08 1.35
C VAL A 190 4.73 -12.00 0.83
N ARG A 191 5.46 -10.96 1.22
CA ARG A 191 6.86 -10.74 0.81
C ARG A 191 7.73 -11.90 1.30
N PRO A 192 8.51 -12.57 0.40
CA PRO A 192 9.41 -13.64 0.79
C PRO A 192 10.57 -13.14 1.64
N ASN A 193 11.06 -13.95 2.60
CA ASN A 193 12.24 -13.60 3.40
C ASN A 193 13.52 -13.46 2.57
N SER A 194 13.56 -14.04 1.37
CA SER A 194 14.66 -13.87 0.40
C SER A 194 14.65 -12.49 -0.31
N VAL A 195 13.73 -11.63 0.05
CA VAL A 195 13.56 -10.27 -0.47
C VAL A 195 13.58 -9.31 0.73
N ALA A 196 14.76 -9.07 1.28
CA ALA A 196 14.92 -8.16 2.41
C ALA A 196 14.70 -6.70 1.98
N PRO A 197 13.97 -5.89 2.78
CA PRO A 197 13.80 -4.48 2.52
C PRO A 197 15.09 -3.68 2.68
N LEU A 198 15.17 -2.55 1.98
CA LEU A 198 16.25 -1.57 2.11
C LEU A 198 16.40 -1.08 3.57
N ALA A 199 15.30 -0.80 4.24
CA ALA A 199 15.31 -0.37 5.64
C ALA A 199 16.04 -1.37 6.54
N GLU A 200 15.76 -2.68 6.41
CA GLU A 200 16.44 -3.72 7.19
C GLU A 200 17.94 -3.78 6.85
N THR A 201 18.30 -3.67 5.58
CA THR A 201 19.70 -3.63 5.15
C THR A 201 20.44 -2.43 5.75
N LEU A 202 19.83 -1.24 5.71
CA LEU A 202 20.43 -0.02 6.28
C LEU A 202 20.54 -0.10 7.80
N ARG A 203 19.48 -0.54 8.49
CA ARG A 203 19.46 -0.70 9.95
C ARG A 203 20.57 -1.63 10.43
N LEU A 204 20.72 -2.79 9.78
CA LEU A 204 21.77 -3.76 10.10
C LEU A 204 23.18 -3.28 9.74
N ASN A 205 23.30 -2.19 8.97
CA ASN A 205 24.55 -1.50 8.66
C ASN A 205 24.77 -0.21 9.45
N GLY A 206 23.96 0.05 10.48
CA GLY A 206 24.20 1.13 11.44
C GLY A 206 23.48 2.44 11.14
N TYR A 207 22.40 2.43 10.34
CA TYR A 207 21.47 3.55 10.20
C TYR A 207 20.41 3.56 11.30
N SER A 208 19.88 4.72 11.62
CA SER A 208 18.57 4.87 12.27
C SER A 208 17.51 4.92 11.19
N THR A 209 16.40 4.20 11.36
CA THR A 209 15.42 4.01 10.27
C THR A 209 14.01 4.34 10.74
N ALA A 210 13.25 5.11 9.93
CA ALA A 210 11.86 5.44 10.25
C ALA A 210 10.98 5.49 9.00
N ALA A 211 9.72 5.11 9.17
CA ALA A 211 8.67 5.28 8.16
C ALA A 211 7.52 6.10 8.73
N PHE A 212 7.02 7.04 7.93
CA PHE A 212 5.90 7.91 8.27
C PHE A 212 4.87 7.91 7.15
N GLY A 213 3.59 7.72 7.51
CA GLY A 213 2.46 7.75 6.60
C GLY A 213 2.03 6.38 6.10
N LYS A 214 1.76 6.26 4.80
CA LYS A 214 1.22 5.06 4.15
C LYS A 214 2.29 3.98 3.96
N TYR A 215 2.01 2.78 4.45
CA TYR A 215 2.89 1.62 4.23
C TYR A 215 2.42 0.73 3.08
N HIS A 216 1.23 0.17 3.16
CA HIS A 216 0.52 -0.61 2.13
C HIS A 216 1.28 -1.82 1.57
N GLU A 217 2.10 -2.49 2.41
CA GLU A 217 2.87 -3.70 2.03
C GLU A 217 2.52 -4.92 2.89
N THR A 218 1.54 -4.80 3.78
CA THR A 218 1.10 -5.86 4.68
C THR A 218 -0.17 -6.49 4.15
N ALA A 219 -0.19 -7.82 4.03
CA ALA A 219 -1.38 -8.55 3.58
C ALA A 219 -2.58 -8.31 4.53
N PRO A 220 -3.83 -8.16 4.03
CA PRO A 220 -4.98 -7.84 4.88
C PRO A 220 -5.21 -8.80 6.04
N TRP A 221 -4.91 -10.08 5.88
CA TRP A 221 -5.03 -11.07 6.97
C TRP A 221 -3.90 -11.00 8.00
N GLU A 222 -2.88 -10.18 7.76
CA GLU A 222 -1.81 -9.86 8.71
C GLU A 222 -2.04 -8.49 9.38
N VAL A 223 -3.04 -7.72 8.93
CA VAL A 223 -3.42 -6.42 9.50
C VAL A 223 -4.46 -6.64 10.60
N SER A 224 -4.01 -7.09 11.75
CA SER A 224 -4.83 -7.22 12.95
C SER A 224 -3.97 -7.10 14.20
N VAL A 225 -4.60 -6.82 15.33
CA VAL A 225 -3.91 -6.81 16.64
C VAL A 225 -3.32 -8.17 17.04
N SER A 226 -3.70 -9.25 16.34
CA SER A 226 -3.17 -10.60 16.54
C SER A 226 -1.93 -10.88 15.68
N GLY A 227 -1.58 -9.99 14.77
CA GLY A 227 -0.53 -10.21 13.77
C GLY A 227 -0.87 -11.32 12.75
N PRO A 228 0.15 -11.94 12.13
CA PRO A 228 1.59 -11.81 12.41
C PRO A 228 2.15 -10.43 12.04
N TYR A 229 3.12 -9.95 12.80
CA TYR A 229 3.71 -8.62 12.57
C TYR A 229 4.95 -8.64 11.65
N ASP A 230 5.31 -9.81 11.08
CA ASP A 230 6.58 -9.99 10.36
C ASP A 230 6.75 -9.06 9.16
N ARG A 231 5.66 -8.58 8.58
CA ARG A 231 5.64 -7.69 7.41
C ARG A 231 5.15 -6.28 7.73
N TRP A 232 4.93 -6.00 9.01
CA TRP A 232 4.69 -4.64 9.47
C TRP A 232 5.98 -3.82 9.37
N PRO A 233 5.90 -2.47 9.30
CA PRO A 233 7.08 -1.62 9.12
C PRO A 233 8.19 -1.89 10.14
N THR A 234 7.84 -2.02 11.43
CA THR A 234 8.79 -2.27 12.50
C THR A 234 9.47 -3.65 12.45
N ARG A 235 8.93 -4.61 11.69
CA ARG A 235 9.59 -5.91 11.42
C ARG A 235 10.17 -5.97 10.00
N SER A 236 9.98 -4.90 9.22
CA SER A 236 10.55 -4.73 7.89
C SER A 236 11.78 -3.81 7.90
N GLY A 237 12.35 -3.57 9.07
CA GLY A 237 13.61 -2.84 9.24
C GLY A 237 13.48 -1.37 9.64
N PHE A 238 12.28 -0.89 9.96
CA PHE A 238 12.09 0.46 10.49
C PHE A 238 12.10 0.42 12.03
N ASP A 239 12.99 1.18 12.67
CA ASP A 239 13.03 1.34 14.13
C ASP A 239 11.82 2.13 14.64
N LYS A 240 11.25 3.03 13.81
CA LYS A 240 10.04 3.81 14.09
C LYS A 240 9.07 3.70 12.92
N PHE A 241 7.79 3.60 13.24
CA PHE A 241 6.68 3.75 12.31
C PHE A 241 5.62 4.65 12.93
N TYR A 242 5.08 5.58 12.15
CA TYR A 242 3.89 6.34 12.51
C TYR A 242 3.05 6.58 11.26
N GLY A 243 1.86 5.97 11.18
CA GLY A 243 1.05 6.03 9.97
C GLY A 243 0.00 4.93 9.88
N PHE A 244 -0.42 4.60 8.66
CA PHE A 244 -1.44 3.59 8.41
C PHE A 244 -0.93 2.45 7.53
N ILE A 245 -1.58 1.28 7.66
CA ILE A 245 -1.12 0.04 7.02
C ILE A 245 -1.85 -0.23 5.71
N GLY A 246 -3.09 0.23 5.57
CA GLY A 246 -3.95 0.01 4.41
C GLY A 246 -3.66 0.91 3.21
N GLY A 247 -4.58 0.90 2.23
CA GLY A 247 -4.46 1.65 0.98
C GLY A 247 -4.74 3.13 1.10
N GLU A 248 -5.62 3.52 2.03
CA GLU A 248 -6.05 4.90 2.26
C GLU A 248 -6.43 5.12 3.71
N THR A 249 -6.57 6.36 4.13
CA THR A 249 -7.15 6.74 5.40
C THR A 249 -7.71 8.16 5.34
N ASN A 250 -8.72 8.43 6.14
CA ASN A 250 -9.26 9.75 6.37
C ASN A 250 -8.18 10.70 6.92
N GLN A 251 -8.06 11.94 6.40
CA GLN A 251 -7.05 12.89 6.88
C GLN A 251 -7.50 13.65 8.14
N TRP A 252 -8.81 13.69 8.40
CA TRP A 252 -9.39 14.38 9.58
C TRP A 252 -9.53 13.45 10.78
N SER A 253 -9.88 12.18 10.53
CA SER A 253 -10.08 11.14 11.55
C SER A 253 -9.44 9.82 11.09
N PRO A 254 -8.08 9.75 11.03
CA PRO A 254 -7.38 8.63 10.43
C PRO A 254 -7.28 7.42 11.35
N ALA A 255 -7.28 6.23 10.76
CA ALA A 255 -6.98 4.95 11.40
C ALA A 255 -5.45 4.68 11.39
N ILE A 256 -4.71 5.14 12.38
CA ILE A 256 -3.24 5.11 12.39
C ILE A 256 -2.62 4.34 13.55
N TYR A 257 -1.33 4.03 13.39
CA TYR A 257 -0.52 3.24 14.32
C TYR A 257 0.80 3.95 14.65
N ASP A 258 1.24 3.84 15.90
CA ASP A 258 2.62 4.06 16.34
C ASP A 258 3.27 2.70 16.58
N GLY A 259 4.21 2.32 15.71
CA GLY A 259 4.75 0.96 15.69
C GLY A 259 3.68 -0.07 15.32
N VAL A 260 3.17 -0.80 16.30
CA VAL A 260 2.08 -1.77 16.16
C VAL A 260 0.87 -1.43 17.03
N THR A 261 0.91 -0.27 17.70
CA THR A 261 -0.13 0.18 18.61
C THR A 261 -1.01 1.20 17.91
N ARG A 262 -2.33 1.00 17.94
CA ARG A 262 -3.27 1.96 17.41
C ARG A 262 -3.20 3.28 18.20
N VAL A 263 -3.27 4.39 17.48
CA VAL A 263 -3.23 5.74 18.06
C VAL A 263 -4.66 6.31 18.05
N GLU A 264 -5.09 6.88 19.17
CA GLU A 264 -6.25 7.75 19.24
C GLU A 264 -5.79 9.17 18.88
N VAL A 265 -6.29 9.70 17.77
CA VAL A 265 -5.93 11.06 17.34
C VAL A 265 -6.74 12.11 18.12
N PRO A 266 -6.22 13.33 18.28
CA PRO A 266 -6.97 14.41 18.90
C PRO A 266 -8.23 14.76 18.11
N HIS A 267 -9.37 14.90 18.77
CA HIS A 267 -10.61 15.42 18.17
C HIS A 267 -10.56 16.96 18.09
N ASP A 268 -9.57 17.47 17.34
CA ASP A 268 -9.36 18.89 17.08
C ASP A 268 -9.89 19.23 15.69
N PRO A 269 -10.80 20.20 15.52
CA PRO A 269 -11.27 20.62 14.20
C PRO A 269 -10.19 21.04 13.21
N ASN A 270 -8.98 21.37 13.72
CA ASN A 270 -7.83 21.75 12.89
C ASN A 270 -6.86 20.56 12.70
N TYR A 271 -7.16 19.38 13.21
CA TYR A 271 -6.33 18.20 13.02
C TYR A 271 -6.29 17.83 11.52
N HIS A 272 -5.09 17.54 11.05
CA HIS A 272 -4.89 16.98 9.71
C HIS A 272 -3.72 15.99 9.74
N PHE A 273 -3.94 14.77 9.26
CA PHE A 273 -2.96 13.68 9.40
C PHE A 273 -1.63 13.98 8.71
N THR A 274 -1.63 14.60 7.51
CA THR A 274 -0.37 14.93 6.82
C THR A 274 0.48 15.89 7.66
N THR A 275 -0.13 16.86 8.36
CA THR A 275 0.57 17.77 9.29
C THR A 275 1.07 17.03 10.53
N ASP A 276 0.24 16.16 11.12
CA ASP A 276 0.64 15.38 12.30
C ASP A 276 1.82 14.46 11.99
N MET A 277 1.74 13.65 10.91
CA MET A 277 2.85 12.77 10.54
C MET A 277 4.15 13.54 10.24
N THR A 278 4.05 14.74 9.70
CA THR A 278 5.20 15.62 9.47
C THR A 278 5.83 16.05 10.78
N ASN A 279 5.02 16.47 11.75
CA ASN A 279 5.51 16.82 13.08
C ASN A 279 6.20 15.64 13.78
N GLN A 280 5.66 14.43 13.63
CA GLN A 280 6.27 13.19 14.15
C GLN A 280 7.62 12.91 13.47
N ALA A 281 7.70 13.08 12.15
CA ALA A 281 8.93 12.88 11.39
C ALA A 281 10.01 13.88 11.80
N ILE A 282 9.66 15.16 11.91
CA ILE A 282 10.57 16.23 12.38
C ILE A 282 11.08 15.96 13.79
N ALA A 283 10.17 15.64 14.71
CA ALA A 283 10.53 15.34 16.11
C ALA A 283 11.49 14.16 16.19
N TRP A 284 11.19 13.06 15.46
CA TRP A 284 12.05 11.89 15.43
C TRP A 284 13.44 12.19 14.82
N THR A 285 13.50 12.90 13.71
CA THR A 285 14.76 13.21 13.01
C THR A 285 15.64 14.11 13.88
N ARG A 286 15.07 15.14 14.50
CA ARG A 286 15.79 16.00 15.44
C ARG A 286 16.30 15.23 16.65
N PHE A 287 15.52 14.29 17.17
CA PHE A 287 15.93 13.44 18.29
C PHE A 287 17.11 12.54 17.91
N GLN A 288 17.08 11.89 16.71
CA GLN A 288 18.19 11.07 16.23
C GLN A 288 19.47 11.91 16.10
N GLN A 289 19.38 13.08 15.46
CA GLN A 289 20.53 13.97 15.27
C GLN A 289 21.13 14.45 16.62
N ALA A 290 20.27 14.79 17.58
CA ALA A 290 20.72 15.25 18.89
C ALA A 290 21.41 14.16 19.70
N MET A 291 20.90 12.92 19.66
CA MET A 291 21.39 11.84 20.52
C MET A 291 22.51 11.02 19.87
N THR A 292 22.54 10.90 18.56
CA THR A 292 23.50 10.10 17.79
C THR A 292 23.95 10.82 16.52
N PRO A 293 24.64 11.98 16.63
CA PRO A 293 24.95 12.85 15.48
C PRO A 293 25.84 12.17 14.42
N ASP A 294 26.64 11.18 14.81
CA ASP A 294 27.50 10.43 13.87
C ASP A 294 26.79 9.25 13.18
N LYS A 295 25.50 9.02 13.48
CA LYS A 295 24.72 7.92 12.95
C LYS A 295 23.76 8.45 11.88
N PRO A 296 23.93 8.08 10.60
CA PRO A 296 23.04 8.54 9.56
C PRO A 296 21.62 7.98 9.75
N PHE A 297 20.63 8.73 9.28
CA PHE A 297 19.22 8.31 9.29
C PHE A 297 18.70 7.96 7.89
N PHE A 298 17.74 7.06 7.86
CA PHE A 298 16.89 6.78 6.73
C PHE A 298 15.44 7.08 7.09
N VAL A 299 14.82 8.02 6.38
CA VAL A 299 13.41 8.38 6.53
C VAL A 299 12.66 8.04 5.25
N TYR A 300 11.68 7.15 5.36
CA TYR A 300 10.67 6.90 4.34
C TYR A 300 9.42 7.72 4.69
N PHE A 301 9.24 8.84 3.98
CA PHE A 301 8.14 9.77 4.16
C PHE A 301 7.13 9.58 3.02
N ALA A 302 6.18 8.69 3.24
CA ALA A 302 5.21 8.27 2.24
C ALA A 302 3.83 8.79 2.62
N THR A 303 3.40 9.90 2.03
CA THR A 303 2.12 10.51 2.38
C THR A 303 0.94 9.64 1.93
N GLY A 304 -0.21 9.74 2.63
CA GLY A 304 -1.47 9.27 2.09
C GLY A 304 -2.02 10.23 1.02
N ALA A 305 -1.61 11.49 1.09
CA ALA A 305 -1.88 12.49 0.07
C ALA A 305 -1.02 12.20 -1.20
N THR A 306 -1.53 12.36 -2.44
CA THR A 306 -2.83 12.93 -2.77
C THR A 306 -3.89 11.89 -3.13
N HIS A 307 -3.75 10.65 -2.63
CA HIS A 307 -4.79 9.63 -2.78
C HIS A 307 -6.12 10.13 -2.19
N ALA A 308 -7.24 9.66 -2.71
CA ALA A 308 -8.52 9.89 -2.07
C ALA A 308 -8.54 9.29 -0.64
N PRO A 309 -9.33 9.87 0.26
CA PRO A 309 -10.15 11.07 0.07
C PRO A 309 -9.30 12.34 -0.08
N HIS A 310 -9.67 13.20 -1.03
CA HIS A 310 -8.97 14.47 -1.24
C HIS A 310 -9.33 15.46 -0.13
N HIS A 311 -8.82 15.20 1.05
CA HIS A 311 -9.08 15.99 2.25
C HIS A 311 -8.02 17.08 2.43
N VAL A 312 -8.46 18.33 2.53
CA VAL A 312 -7.54 19.47 2.73
C VAL A 312 -8.28 20.65 3.34
N PRO A 313 -7.63 21.45 4.21
CA PRO A 313 -8.23 22.68 4.74
C PRO A 313 -8.65 23.65 3.63
N ASN A 314 -9.82 24.27 3.78
CA ASN A 314 -10.46 25.05 2.73
C ASN A 314 -9.64 26.25 2.25
N GLU A 315 -8.75 26.81 3.08
CA GLU A 315 -7.84 27.88 2.70
C GLU A 315 -6.89 27.46 1.57
N TRP A 316 -6.52 26.20 1.47
CA TRP A 316 -5.70 25.67 0.37
C TRP A 316 -6.53 25.55 -0.91
N VAL A 317 -7.77 25.09 -0.81
CA VAL A 317 -8.71 25.02 -1.95
C VAL A 317 -8.98 26.42 -2.50
N ALA A 318 -9.17 27.40 -1.63
CA ALA A 318 -9.47 28.79 -2.01
C ALA A 318 -8.40 29.44 -2.89
N LYS A 319 -7.13 29.02 -2.77
CA LYS A 319 -6.01 29.49 -3.62
C LYS A 319 -6.22 29.14 -5.10
N TYR A 320 -7.00 28.11 -5.39
CA TYR A 320 -7.23 27.57 -6.73
C TYR A 320 -8.58 27.95 -7.32
N LYS A 321 -9.40 28.70 -6.63
CA LYS A 321 -10.74 29.10 -7.09
C LYS A 321 -10.69 29.69 -8.49
N GLY A 322 -11.44 29.08 -9.42
CA GLY A 322 -11.56 29.52 -10.81
C GLY A 322 -10.36 29.18 -11.71
N LYS A 323 -9.33 28.49 -11.21
CA LYS A 323 -8.13 28.17 -12.01
C LYS A 323 -8.35 26.97 -12.95
N PHE A 324 -9.49 26.28 -12.86
CA PHE A 324 -9.79 25.09 -13.64
C PHE A 324 -11.04 25.20 -14.49
N ASP A 325 -11.62 26.41 -14.61
CA ASP A 325 -12.82 26.68 -15.42
C ASP A 325 -12.63 26.40 -16.92
N GLN A 326 -11.37 26.42 -17.42
CA GLN A 326 -11.01 26.09 -18.81
C GLN A 326 -11.16 24.61 -19.12
N GLY A 327 -11.23 23.73 -18.09
CA GLY A 327 -11.38 22.30 -18.21
C GLY A 327 -10.12 21.54 -18.60
N TRP A 328 -10.24 20.20 -18.55
CA TRP A 328 -9.12 19.27 -18.72
C TRP A 328 -8.52 19.25 -20.12
N ASP A 329 -9.32 19.39 -21.20
CA ASP A 329 -8.79 19.40 -22.57
C ASP A 329 -7.84 20.57 -22.77
N LYS A 330 -8.24 21.78 -22.35
CA LYS A 330 -7.41 22.98 -22.44
C LYS A 330 -6.23 22.96 -21.47
N LEU A 331 -6.43 22.43 -20.27
CA LEU A 331 -5.35 22.25 -19.30
C LEU A 331 -4.24 21.36 -19.85
N ARG A 332 -4.56 20.25 -20.53
CA ARG A 332 -3.59 19.36 -21.16
C ARG A 332 -2.73 20.09 -22.20
N GLU A 333 -3.33 20.92 -23.04
CA GLU A 333 -2.60 21.75 -24.00
C GLU A 333 -1.64 22.73 -23.31
N GLN A 334 -2.11 23.39 -22.26
CA GLN A 334 -1.32 24.36 -21.50
C GLN A 334 -0.16 23.67 -20.76
N THR A 335 -0.43 22.51 -20.15
CA THR A 335 0.58 21.72 -19.45
C THR A 335 1.66 21.25 -20.41
N LEU A 336 1.33 20.70 -21.57
CA LEU A 336 2.33 20.28 -22.55
C LEU A 336 3.18 21.44 -23.04
N ALA A 337 2.56 22.60 -23.36
CA ALA A 337 3.32 23.78 -23.79
C ALA A 337 4.35 24.20 -22.74
N ARG A 338 3.97 24.19 -21.47
CA ARG A 338 4.84 24.52 -20.34
C ARG A 338 5.90 23.47 -20.08
N GLN A 339 5.60 22.18 -20.27
CA GLN A 339 6.53 21.07 -20.18
C GLN A 339 7.68 21.21 -21.21
N ILE A 340 7.33 21.61 -22.43
CA ILE A 340 8.31 21.89 -23.51
C ILE A 340 9.16 23.12 -23.16
N GLU A 341 8.54 24.19 -22.68
CA GLU A 341 9.23 25.40 -22.25
C GLU A 341 10.26 25.14 -21.14
N LEU A 342 9.89 24.32 -20.14
CA LEU A 342 10.75 23.90 -19.04
C LEU A 342 11.82 22.85 -19.44
N GLY A 343 11.74 22.33 -20.66
CA GLY A 343 12.64 21.29 -21.16
C GLY A 343 12.49 19.95 -20.45
N VAL A 344 11.36 19.72 -19.74
CA VAL A 344 11.09 18.44 -19.08
C VAL A 344 10.54 17.40 -20.04
N VAL A 345 10.01 17.83 -21.19
CA VAL A 345 9.72 16.97 -22.33
C VAL A 345 10.42 17.51 -23.57
N PRO A 346 10.84 16.65 -24.52
CA PRO A 346 11.51 17.09 -25.74
C PRO A 346 10.64 18.02 -26.60
N PRO A 347 11.25 18.99 -27.31
CA PRO A 347 10.54 19.74 -28.33
C PRO A 347 9.90 18.80 -29.38
N GLY A 348 8.67 19.10 -29.79
CA GLY A 348 7.93 18.28 -30.76
C GLY A 348 7.20 17.08 -30.16
N THR A 349 7.24 16.90 -28.85
CA THR A 349 6.39 15.93 -28.15
C THR A 349 4.93 16.19 -28.48
N LYS A 350 4.20 15.15 -28.88
CA LYS A 350 2.78 15.22 -29.22
C LYS A 350 1.93 15.02 -27.98
N LEU A 351 0.85 15.81 -27.87
CA LEU A 351 -0.19 15.52 -26.92
C LEU A 351 -0.97 14.29 -27.40
N THR A 352 -1.07 13.27 -26.55
CA THR A 352 -1.86 12.09 -26.87
C THR A 352 -3.36 12.44 -26.97
N PRO A 353 -4.14 11.81 -27.86
CA PRO A 353 -5.56 12.06 -27.93
C PRO A 353 -6.26 11.63 -26.64
N ARG A 354 -7.32 12.35 -26.29
CA ARG A 354 -8.19 11.96 -25.19
C ARG A 354 -8.94 10.67 -25.59
N PRO A 355 -8.91 9.61 -24.75
CA PRO A 355 -9.72 8.40 -24.97
C PRO A 355 -11.21 8.72 -25.16
N ALA A 356 -11.88 7.98 -26.02
CA ALA A 356 -13.31 8.21 -26.32
C ALA A 356 -14.22 8.00 -25.10
N GLU A 357 -13.78 7.19 -24.16
CA GLU A 357 -14.45 6.87 -22.90
C GLU A 357 -14.46 8.04 -21.89
N ILE A 358 -13.61 9.05 -22.10
CA ILE A 358 -13.57 10.26 -21.29
C ILE A 358 -14.31 11.37 -22.03
N PRO A 359 -15.33 12.01 -21.41
CA PRO A 359 -16.10 13.06 -22.09
C PRO A 359 -15.23 14.29 -22.39
N ALA A 360 -15.55 15.00 -23.47
CA ALA A 360 -14.98 16.31 -23.74
C ALA A 360 -15.52 17.33 -22.74
N TRP A 361 -14.71 18.35 -22.42
CA TRP A 361 -15.13 19.38 -21.47
C TRP A 361 -16.26 20.28 -22.02
N ASP A 362 -16.15 20.72 -23.27
CA ASP A 362 -17.04 21.76 -23.81
C ASP A 362 -18.53 21.42 -23.78
N PRO A 363 -18.97 20.17 -24.11
CA PRO A 363 -20.39 19.80 -24.10
C PRO A 363 -20.97 19.54 -22.69
N LEU A 364 -20.17 19.60 -21.64
CA LEU A 364 -20.65 19.40 -20.26
C LEU A 364 -21.63 20.52 -19.85
N SER A 365 -22.57 20.17 -18.97
CA SER A 365 -23.50 21.13 -18.38
C SER A 365 -22.78 22.13 -17.47
N ALA A 366 -23.44 23.24 -17.16
CA ALA A 366 -22.88 24.24 -16.22
C ALA A 366 -22.61 23.65 -14.82
N ASP A 367 -23.51 22.80 -14.33
CA ASP A 367 -23.35 22.14 -13.02
C ASP A 367 -22.20 21.14 -13.03
N GLN A 368 -22.03 20.34 -14.10
CA GLN A 368 -20.87 19.47 -14.24
C GLN A 368 -19.56 20.27 -14.23
N LYS A 369 -19.47 21.33 -15.04
CA LYS A 369 -18.28 22.17 -15.11
C LYS A 369 -17.94 22.80 -13.75
N ARG A 370 -18.94 23.30 -13.05
CA ARG A 370 -18.76 23.87 -11.70
C ARG A 370 -18.28 22.84 -10.69
N LEU A 371 -18.90 21.66 -10.69
CA LEU A 371 -18.54 20.55 -9.81
C LEU A 371 -17.13 20.06 -10.10
N PHE A 372 -16.82 19.80 -11.37
CA PHE A 372 -15.52 19.26 -11.75
C PHE A 372 -14.38 20.27 -11.53
N ALA A 373 -14.62 21.57 -11.74
CA ALA A 373 -13.65 22.60 -11.36
C ALA A 373 -13.35 22.56 -9.85
N ARG A 374 -14.39 22.44 -9.01
CA ARG A 374 -14.23 22.31 -7.54
C ARG A 374 -13.43 21.05 -7.16
N GLN A 375 -13.66 19.93 -7.82
CA GLN A 375 -12.90 18.69 -7.60
C GLN A 375 -11.40 18.92 -7.82
N MET A 376 -11.02 19.57 -8.91
CA MET A 376 -9.62 19.83 -9.22
C MET A 376 -9.02 20.95 -8.35
N GLU A 377 -9.80 21.95 -7.95
CA GLU A 377 -9.39 22.97 -6.97
C GLU A 377 -8.98 22.31 -5.64
N THR A 378 -9.77 21.34 -5.20
CA THR A 378 -9.51 20.59 -3.97
C THR A 378 -8.25 19.73 -4.10
N PHE A 379 -8.12 18.97 -5.18
CA PHE A 379 -6.91 18.16 -5.43
C PHE A 379 -5.65 19.01 -5.49
N ALA A 380 -5.68 20.15 -6.20
CA ALA A 380 -4.53 21.03 -6.30
C ALA A 380 -4.17 21.67 -4.96
N GLY A 381 -5.16 22.04 -4.15
CA GLY A 381 -4.97 22.51 -2.78
C GLY A 381 -4.33 21.41 -1.90
N PHE A 382 -4.75 20.15 -2.06
CA PHE A 382 -4.21 19.03 -1.31
C PHE A 382 -2.76 18.73 -1.70
N ALA A 383 -2.42 18.81 -3.00
CA ALA A 383 -1.05 18.66 -3.47
C ALA A 383 -0.13 19.78 -2.94
N GLU A 384 -0.58 21.06 -2.95
CA GLU A 384 0.18 22.18 -2.42
C GLU A 384 0.37 22.09 -0.90
N HIS A 385 -0.68 21.70 -0.16
CA HIS A 385 -0.57 21.45 1.29
C HIS A 385 0.44 20.35 1.59
N THR A 386 0.40 19.25 0.85
CA THR A 386 1.36 18.15 1.03
C THR A 386 2.80 18.58 0.77
N ASP A 387 3.04 19.35 -0.31
CA ASP A 387 4.36 19.92 -0.59
C ASP A 387 4.83 20.90 0.48
N HIS A 388 3.90 21.68 1.07
CA HIS A 388 4.19 22.53 2.22
C HIS A 388 4.69 21.71 3.42
N GLU A 389 4.02 20.63 3.73
CA GLU A 389 4.41 19.75 4.84
C GLU A 389 5.76 19.06 4.58
N VAL A 390 6.01 18.60 3.36
CA VAL A 390 7.37 18.15 2.97
C VAL A 390 8.38 19.27 3.18
N GLY A 391 8.00 20.52 2.89
CA GLY A 391 8.84 21.71 3.12
C GLY A 391 9.22 21.91 4.58
N GLN A 392 8.32 21.62 5.51
CA GLN A 392 8.62 21.69 6.94
C GLN A 392 9.69 20.64 7.33
N LEU A 393 9.60 19.42 6.81
CA LEU A 393 10.60 18.39 7.04
C LEU A 393 11.96 18.78 6.43
N VAL A 394 11.98 19.28 5.18
CA VAL A 394 13.22 19.76 4.54
C VAL A 394 13.86 20.90 5.33
N GLN A 395 13.05 21.87 5.80
CA GLN A 395 13.53 22.98 6.60
C GLN A 395 14.13 22.49 7.93
N ALA A 396 13.49 21.54 8.59
CA ALA A 396 14.02 20.96 9.82
C ALA A 396 15.39 20.26 9.62
N ILE A 397 15.59 19.57 8.51
CA ILE A 397 16.88 18.96 8.14
C ILE A 397 17.93 20.05 7.82
N GLU A 398 17.52 21.12 7.12
CA GLU A 398 18.38 22.27 6.82
C GLU A 398 18.81 23.01 8.11
N ASP A 399 17.88 23.22 9.05
CA ASP A 399 18.15 23.84 10.36
C ASP A 399 19.15 23.05 11.22
N MET A 400 19.20 21.74 11.05
CA MET A 400 20.20 20.86 11.70
C MET A 400 21.57 20.88 11.00
N GLY A 401 21.68 21.53 9.83
CA GLY A 401 22.91 21.54 9.04
C GLY A 401 23.17 20.26 8.25
N GLU A 402 22.18 19.38 8.11
CA GLU A 402 22.31 18.04 7.53
C GLU A 402 21.81 17.95 6.07
N LEU A 403 21.19 19.00 5.53
CA LEU A 403 20.58 18.93 4.20
C LEU A 403 21.60 18.67 3.09
N ASP A 404 22.82 19.24 3.21
CA ASP A 404 23.87 19.06 2.21
C ASP A 404 24.37 17.61 2.15
N ASN A 405 24.45 16.91 3.29
CA ASN A 405 24.79 15.50 3.41
C ASN A 405 23.57 14.56 3.38
N THR A 406 22.44 15.02 2.86
CA THR A 406 21.23 14.21 2.73
C THR A 406 20.94 13.89 1.27
N LEU A 407 20.95 12.60 0.92
CA LEU A 407 20.44 12.09 -0.35
C LEU A 407 18.91 12.10 -0.29
N PHE A 408 18.31 13.06 -0.96
CA PHE A 408 16.88 13.32 -0.94
C PHE A 408 16.25 12.92 -2.27
N PHE A 409 15.29 11.97 -2.23
CA PHE A 409 14.42 11.60 -3.35
C PHE A 409 13.05 12.22 -3.11
N TYR A 410 12.55 12.99 -4.06
CA TYR A 410 11.18 13.44 -4.10
C TYR A 410 10.49 12.81 -5.30
N ILE A 411 9.80 11.70 -5.06
CA ILE A 411 9.07 10.94 -6.08
C ILE A 411 7.64 11.47 -6.11
N VAL A 412 7.30 12.08 -7.22
CA VAL A 412 5.98 12.69 -7.43
C VAL A 412 5.09 11.68 -8.13
N GLY A 413 4.42 10.86 -7.31
CA GLY A 413 3.55 9.78 -7.72
C GLY A 413 4.18 8.39 -7.65
N ASP A 414 3.50 7.49 -6.94
CA ASP A 414 3.82 6.07 -6.90
C ASP A 414 3.17 5.27 -8.04
N ASN A 415 2.25 5.90 -8.75
CA ASN A 415 1.62 5.49 -10.01
C ASN A 415 1.07 6.74 -10.71
N GLY A 416 0.49 6.58 -11.88
CA GLY A 416 -0.21 7.67 -12.55
C GLY A 416 -1.40 8.18 -11.73
N SER A 417 -1.94 9.31 -12.14
CA SER A 417 -3.11 9.94 -11.53
C SER A 417 -4.31 8.99 -11.48
N SER A 418 -5.08 9.01 -10.39
CA SER A 418 -6.16 8.05 -10.16
C SER A 418 -7.43 8.39 -10.93
N ALA A 419 -8.00 7.38 -11.61
CA ALA A 419 -9.29 7.45 -12.27
C ALA A 419 -10.42 6.76 -11.47
N GLU A 420 -10.18 6.42 -10.20
CA GLU A 420 -11.08 5.62 -9.36
C GLU A 420 -12.35 6.37 -8.96
N GLY A 421 -12.36 7.70 -9.04
CA GLY A 421 -13.56 8.52 -8.89
C GLY A 421 -14.61 8.35 -10.02
N GLY A 422 -14.23 7.68 -11.11
CA GLY A 422 -15.13 7.45 -12.24
C GLY A 422 -15.41 8.69 -13.10
N PRO A 423 -16.38 8.61 -14.03
CA PRO A 423 -16.63 9.70 -14.99
C PRO A 423 -16.99 11.05 -14.36
N GLU A 424 -17.70 11.03 -13.24
CA GLU A 424 -18.24 12.24 -12.60
C GLU A 424 -17.50 12.63 -11.31
N GLY A 425 -16.50 11.83 -10.90
CA GLY A 425 -15.97 11.94 -9.57
C GLY A 425 -17.00 11.52 -8.53
N THR A 426 -16.71 11.71 -7.27
CA THR A 426 -17.63 11.36 -6.18
C THR A 426 -17.33 12.20 -4.93
N TYR A 427 -18.36 12.56 -4.19
CA TYR A 427 -18.21 13.16 -2.87
C TYR A 427 -18.00 12.09 -1.78
N ASN A 428 -18.23 10.82 -2.10
CA ASN A 428 -17.96 9.67 -1.24
C ASN A 428 -17.48 8.49 -2.10
N GLU A 429 -16.18 8.21 -2.05
CA GLU A 429 -15.53 7.16 -2.86
C GLU A 429 -16.03 5.76 -2.52
N LEU A 430 -16.46 5.52 -1.29
CA LEU A 430 -17.02 4.21 -0.90
C LEU A 430 -18.28 3.86 -1.70
N LEU A 431 -19.03 4.86 -2.19
CA LEU A 431 -20.14 4.61 -3.13
C LEU A 431 -19.61 4.03 -4.45
N ALA A 432 -18.57 4.63 -5.01
CA ALA A 432 -17.95 4.17 -6.26
C ALA A 432 -17.36 2.75 -6.11
N LEU A 433 -16.65 2.45 -5.02
CA LEU A 433 -16.13 1.12 -4.69
C LEU A 433 -17.24 0.06 -4.57
N ASN A 434 -18.43 0.47 -4.15
CA ASN A 434 -19.62 -0.38 -4.08
C ASN A 434 -20.44 -0.42 -5.38
N GLY A 435 -19.97 0.22 -6.47
CA GLY A 435 -20.69 0.29 -7.74
C GLY A 435 -21.94 1.17 -7.70
N ILE A 436 -22.04 2.08 -6.72
CA ILE A 436 -23.16 3.01 -6.54
C ILE A 436 -22.78 4.34 -7.19
N ILE A 437 -23.48 4.72 -8.23
CA ILE A 437 -23.25 5.98 -8.93
C ILE A 437 -23.98 7.10 -8.19
N SER A 438 -23.25 8.15 -7.86
CA SER A 438 -23.79 9.39 -7.31
C SER A 438 -24.03 10.37 -8.46
N ASP A 439 -25.29 10.78 -8.69
CA ASP A 439 -25.61 11.72 -9.73
C ASP A 439 -25.13 13.16 -9.41
N ILE A 440 -24.97 13.98 -10.45
CA ILE A 440 -24.46 15.35 -10.34
C ILE A 440 -25.30 16.20 -9.35
N SER A 441 -26.63 16.05 -9.35
CA SER A 441 -27.49 16.85 -8.48
C SER A 441 -27.29 16.53 -7.00
N SER A 442 -27.02 15.28 -6.70
CA SER A 442 -26.67 14.82 -5.34
C SER A 442 -25.30 15.31 -4.92
N GLN A 443 -24.31 15.24 -5.79
CA GLN A 443 -22.95 15.73 -5.53
C GLN A 443 -22.91 17.25 -5.34
N MET A 444 -23.71 18.02 -6.12
CA MET A 444 -23.81 19.48 -6.01
C MET A 444 -24.28 19.96 -4.64
N LYS A 445 -24.99 19.14 -3.87
CA LYS A 445 -25.38 19.50 -2.48
C LYS A 445 -24.18 19.61 -1.55
N HIS A 446 -23.08 18.93 -1.87
CA HIS A 446 -21.86 18.87 -1.06
C HIS A 446 -20.71 19.72 -1.64
N ILE A 447 -20.96 20.52 -2.68
CA ILE A 447 -19.89 21.24 -3.40
C ILE A 447 -19.10 22.20 -2.49
N ASP A 448 -19.74 22.81 -1.52
CA ASP A 448 -19.09 23.74 -0.59
C ASP A 448 -18.38 23.03 0.56
N GLU A 449 -18.66 21.74 0.77
CA GLU A 449 -18.06 20.88 1.78
C GLU A 449 -16.91 20.03 1.20
N TRP A 450 -16.68 20.10 -0.11
CA TRP A 450 -15.74 19.25 -0.83
C TRP A 450 -14.32 19.42 -0.28
N GLY A 451 -13.73 18.30 0.19
CA GLY A 451 -12.44 18.27 0.87
C GLY A 451 -12.50 18.36 2.39
N GLY A 452 -13.66 18.70 2.94
CA GLY A 452 -13.91 18.75 4.39
C GLY A 452 -14.27 17.39 4.99
N PRO A 453 -14.42 17.31 6.33
CA PRO A 453 -14.65 16.06 7.05
C PRO A 453 -16.03 15.42 6.82
N SER A 454 -16.97 16.14 6.17
CA SER A 454 -18.29 15.61 5.81
C SER A 454 -18.33 14.92 4.45
N THR A 455 -17.21 14.90 3.71
CA THR A 455 -17.07 14.25 2.40
C THR A 455 -15.90 13.27 2.41
N PHE A 456 -15.90 12.34 1.46
CA PHE A 456 -14.82 11.38 1.21
C PHE A 456 -14.52 11.39 -0.31
N PRO A 457 -13.95 12.52 -0.83
CA PRO A 457 -14.10 12.86 -2.22
C PRO A 457 -12.98 12.36 -3.11
N HIS A 458 -13.35 12.10 -4.37
CA HIS A 458 -12.41 11.84 -5.48
C HIS A 458 -12.83 12.63 -6.72
N PHE A 459 -11.88 13.06 -7.55
CA PHE A 459 -12.16 13.81 -8.78
C PHE A 459 -12.58 12.90 -9.95
N SER A 460 -13.07 13.52 -11.03
CA SER A 460 -13.47 12.84 -12.26
C SER A 460 -12.26 12.38 -13.10
N ILE A 461 -12.46 11.33 -13.92
CA ILE A 461 -11.44 10.76 -14.82
C ILE A 461 -10.82 11.77 -15.79
N GLY A 462 -11.53 12.84 -16.13
CA GLY A 462 -11.00 13.90 -17.01
C GLY A 462 -9.79 14.59 -16.37
N TRP A 463 -9.82 14.80 -15.07
CA TRP A 463 -8.69 15.37 -14.31
C TRP A 463 -7.57 14.36 -14.13
N ALA A 464 -7.88 13.07 -13.95
CA ALA A 464 -6.87 12.03 -13.92
C ALA A 464 -6.04 12.05 -15.21
N LEU A 465 -6.71 12.04 -16.38
CA LEU A 465 -6.01 12.12 -17.66
C LEU A 465 -5.20 13.43 -17.81
N ALA A 466 -5.74 14.55 -17.34
CA ALA A 466 -5.02 15.82 -17.40
C ALA A 466 -3.76 15.80 -16.53
N GLY A 467 -3.83 15.13 -15.39
CA GLY A 467 -2.71 14.92 -14.47
C GLY A 467 -1.57 14.06 -15.05
N ASP A 468 -1.84 13.24 -16.04
CA ASP A 468 -0.84 12.37 -16.68
C ASP A 468 -0.29 12.93 -18.00
N THR A 469 -0.60 14.20 -18.30
CA THR A 469 -0.11 14.89 -19.52
C THR A 469 1.42 14.82 -19.62
N PRO A 470 2.02 14.46 -20.80
CA PRO A 470 1.39 14.37 -22.14
C PRO A 470 0.91 12.95 -22.50
N PHE A 471 0.96 12.01 -21.58
CA PHE A 471 0.71 10.59 -21.80
C PHE A 471 -0.78 10.26 -21.93
N GLN A 472 -1.05 9.05 -22.37
CA GLN A 472 -2.40 8.48 -22.39
C GLN A 472 -2.57 7.52 -21.21
N TRP A 473 -3.84 7.35 -20.78
CA TRP A 473 -4.27 6.51 -19.66
C TRP A 473 -3.80 7.05 -18.30
N THR A 474 -4.01 6.23 -17.25
CA THR A 474 -3.95 6.64 -15.85
C THR A 474 -3.50 5.47 -14.98
N LYS A 475 -3.49 5.62 -13.65
CA LYS A 475 -3.33 4.56 -12.65
C LYS A 475 -4.02 3.26 -13.08
N GLN A 476 -3.47 2.10 -12.76
CA GLN A 476 -3.86 0.74 -13.13
C GLN A 476 -3.57 0.35 -14.60
N VAL A 477 -3.31 1.28 -15.51
CA VAL A 477 -3.04 0.98 -16.91
C VAL A 477 -1.53 0.83 -17.15
N ALA A 478 -0.97 -0.31 -16.73
CA ALA A 478 0.47 -0.57 -16.78
C ALA A 478 1.08 -0.64 -18.20
N SER A 479 0.23 -0.72 -19.22
CA SER A 479 0.65 -0.75 -20.62
C SER A 479 1.15 0.60 -21.15
N HIS A 480 0.75 1.71 -20.52
CA HIS A 480 1.01 3.06 -21.01
C HIS A 480 1.61 3.95 -19.94
N PHE A 481 2.33 4.97 -20.39
CA PHE A 481 3.11 5.83 -19.51
C PHE A 481 2.28 6.72 -18.59
N GLY A 482 1.02 7.00 -18.90
CA GLY A 482 0.11 7.65 -17.96
C GLY A 482 -0.11 6.83 -16.67
N GLY A 483 0.02 5.49 -16.74
CA GLY A 483 -0.05 4.65 -15.55
C GLY A 483 1.28 4.47 -14.82
N THR A 484 2.42 4.66 -15.51
CA THR A 484 3.72 4.17 -15.02
C THR A 484 4.84 5.21 -15.01
N ARG A 485 4.75 6.29 -15.77
CA ARG A 485 5.82 7.32 -15.81
C ARG A 485 5.49 8.46 -14.87
N ASN A 486 6.34 8.62 -13.85
CA ASN A 486 6.19 9.66 -12.84
C ASN A 486 7.44 10.55 -12.76
N PRO A 487 7.29 11.83 -12.36
CA PRO A 487 8.43 12.71 -12.21
C PRO A 487 9.14 12.45 -10.89
N MET A 488 10.45 12.63 -10.88
CA MET A 488 11.24 12.53 -9.66
C MET A 488 12.32 13.63 -9.62
N VAL A 489 12.57 14.14 -8.42
CA VAL A 489 13.70 15.04 -8.13
C VAL A 489 14.67 14.34 -7.19
N ILE A 490 15.96 14.40 -7.48
CA ILE A 490 17.05 14.00 -6.58
C ILE A 490 17.84 15.24 -6.18
N HIS A 491 17.99 15.45 -4.87
CA HIS A 491 18.76 16.55 -4.30
C HIS A 491 19.80 16.00 -3.31
N TRP A 492 21.08 16.32 -3.55
CA TRP A 492 22.19 15.95 -2.67
C TRP A 492 23.39 16.88 -2.93
N PRO A 493 23.44 18.06 -2.29
CA PRO A 493 24.42 19.12 -2.58
C PRO A 493 25.87 18.70 -2.43
N ASP A 494 26.22 17.87 -1.47
CA ASP A 494 27.60 17.40 -1.27
C ASP A 494 28.10 16.59 -2.46
N ARG A 495 27.22 15.88 -3.17
CA ARG A 495 27.57 14.98 -4.28
C ARG A 495 27.20 15.53 -5.65
N ILE A 496 26.02 16.13 -5.80
CA ILE A 496 25.49 16.62 -7.08
C ILE A 496 25.90 18.07 -7.30
N LYS A 497 26.69 18.33 -8.32
CA LYS A 497 27.14 19.68 -8.67
C LYS A 497 26.26 20.38 -9.71
N ALA A 498 25.57 19.60 -10.52
CA ALA A 498 24.58 20.09 -11.48
C ALA A 498 23.36 20.68 -10.75
N LYS A 499 22.76 21.74 -11.31
CA LYS A 499 21.63 22.45 -10.72
C LYS A 499 20.51 22.63 -11.75
N GLY A 500 19.33 22.12 -11.42
CA GLY A 500 18.14 22.26 -12.24
C GLY A 500 18.17 21.49 -13.57
N GLU A 501 19.14 20.59 -13.75
CA GLU A 501 19.29 19.84 -14.98
C GLU A 501 18.29 18.67 -15.05
N VAL A 502 17.90 18.31 -16.29
CA VAL A 502 17.08 17.13 -16.56
C VAL A 502 17.96 15.91 -16.83
N ARG A 503 17.54 14.77 -16.34
CA ARG A 503 18.09 13.43 -16.64
C ARG A 503 17.02 12.63 -17.37
N SER A 504 17.39 12.14 -18.55
CA SER A 504 16.49 11.42 -19.46
C SER A 504 16.90 9.96 -19.66
N GLN A 505 17.73 9.42 -18.79
CA GLN A 505 18.00 7.99 -18.76
C GLN A 505 16.75 7.24 -18.29
N PHE A 506 16.50 6.09 -18.89
CA PHE A 506 15.38 5.23 -18.47
C PHE A 506 15.67 4.60 -17.11
N HIS A 507 14.84 4.90 -16.13
CA HIS A 507 14.90 4.35 -14.78
C HIS A 507 13.56 3.83 -14.31
N HIS A 508 13.60 2.93 -13.34
CA HIS A 508 12.43 2.35 -12.70
C HIS A 508 12.57 2.43 -11.17
N VAL A 509 11.47 2.42 -10.45
CA VAL A 509 11.44 2.53 -9.00
C VAL A 509 12.34 1.52 -8.27
N ILE A 510 12.58 0.34 -8.87
CA ILE A 510 13.52 -0.65 -8.32
C ILE A 510 14.98 -0.17 -8.30
N ASP A 511 15.31 0.91 -8.98
CA ASP A 511 16.66 1.48 -9.04
C ASP A 511 17.02 2.30 -7.79
N ILE A 512 16.02 2.67 -6.98
CA ILE A 512 16.23 3.47 -5.76
C ILE A 512 17.07 2.72 -4.73
N ALA A 513 16.71 1.47 -4.41
CA ALA A 513 17.42 0.71 -3.39
C ALA A 513 18.92 0.49 -3.71
N PRO A 514 19.34 0.02 -4.89
CA PRO A 514 20.76 -0.09 -5.22
C PRO A 514 21.46 1.28 -5.30
N THR A 515 20.74 2.36 -5.67
CA THR A 515 21.31 3.73 -5.62
C THR A 515 21.65 4.15 -4.21
N VAL A 516 20.75 3.90 -3.26
CA VAL A 516 20.97 4.20 -1.83
C VAL A 516 22.15 3.38 -1.29
N LEU A 517 22.22 2.07 -1.61
CA LEU A 517 23.33 1.23 -1.17
C LEU A 517 24.67 1.71 -1.71
N GLU A 518 24.76 2.02 -3.00
CA GLU A 518 26.00 2.55 -3.60
C GLU A 518 26.37 3.91 -2.99
N ALA A 519 25.40 4.82 -2.80
CA ALA A 519 25.61 6.11 -2.16
C ALA A 519 26.13 5.98 -0.72
N ALA A 520 25.66 5.00 0.01
CA ALA A 520 26.09 4.69 1.37
C ALA A 520 27.42 3.91 1.44
N GLY A 521 27.98 3.50 0.30
CA GLY A 521 29.17 2.64 0.25
C GLY A 521 28.92 1.23 0.78
N LEU A 522 27.71 0.73 0.62
CA LEU A 522 27.26 -0.59 1.07
C LEU A 522 27.15 -1.56 -0.11
N PRO A 523 27.63 -2.80 0.02
CA PRO A 523 27.38 -3.83 -0.96
C PRO A 523 25.91 -4.31 -0.85
N GLU A 524 25.43 -4.90 -1.94
CA GLU A 524 24.18 -5.67 -1.91
C GLU A 524 24.38 -6.91 -1.01
N PRO A 525 23.49 -7.16 -0.01
CA PRO A 525 23.64 -8.30 0.86
C PRO A 525 23.28 -9.62 0.15
N THR A 526 24.08 -10.66 0.37
CA THR A 526 23.82 -12.03 -0.08
C THR A 526 23.04 -12.86 0.92
N MET A 527 23.15 -12.49 2.21
CA MET A 527 22.45 -13.11 3.34
C MET A 527 21.88 -12.03 4.26
N VAL A 528 20.62 -12.15 4.65
CA VAL A 528 19.98 -11.29 5.65
C VAL A 528 19.19 -12.18 6.63
N ASN A 529 19.44 -12.03 7.92
CA ASN A 529 18.79 -12.78 9.00
C ASN A 529 18.78 -14.30 8.73
N GLY A 530 19.90 -14.85 8.23
CA GLY A 530 20.05 -16.25 7.93
C GLY A 530 19.39 -16.74 6.63
N THR A 531 18.75 -15.84 5.87
CA THR A 531 18.11 -16.17 4.59
C THR A 531 18.94 -15.63 3.42
N ARG A 532 19.26 -16.52 2.47
CA ARG A 532 19.91 -16.12 1.22
C ARG A 532 19.02 -15.20 0.42
N GLN A 533 19.58 -14.08 -0.02
CA GLN A 533 18.84 -13.07 -0.75
C GLN A 533 18.82 -13.33 -2.27
N ARG A 534 17.66 -13.09 -2.89
CA ARG A 534 17.56 -12.92 -4.33
C ARG A 534 18.30 -11.63 -4.73
N PRO A 535 19.12 -11.63 -5.79
CA PRO A 535 19.74 -10.40 -6.27
C PRO A 535 18.71 -9.31 -6.61
N MET A 536 19.09 -8.05 -6.41
CA MET A 536 18.27 -6.92 -6.85
C MET A 536 18.16 -6.91 -8.38
N ASP A 537 16.98 -6.54 -8.88
CA ASP A 537 16.76 -6.34 -10.32
C ASP A 537 17.07 -4.89 -10.72
N GLY A 538 17.22 -3.99 -9.74
CA GLY A 538 17.53 -2.58 -9.90
C GLY A 538 18.97 -2.31 -10.31
N VAL A 539 19.22 -1.16 -10.92
CA VAL A 539 20.56 -0.63 -11.26
C VAL A 539 20.74 0.74 -10.61
N SER A 540 21.90 1.00 -10.03
CA SER A 540 22.15 2.30 -9.40
C SER A 540 22.11 3.45 -10.41
N MET A 541 21.53 4.57 -10.01
CA MET A 541 21.39 5.81 -10.77
C MET A 541 22.57 6.77 -10.59
N LEU A 542 23.54 6.48 -9.68
CA LEU A 542 24.64 7.39 -9.36
C LEU A 542 25.44 7.83 -10.60
N TYR A 543 25.54 6.98 -11.62
CA TYR A 543 26.24 7.30 -12.86
C TYR A 543 25.64 8.49 -13.62
N THR A 544 24.37 8.80 -13.39
CA THR A 544 23.67 9.92 -14.04
C THR A 544 23.93 11.26 -13.35
N PHE A 545 24.47 11.24 -12.13
CA PHE A 545 24.67 12.48 -11.35
C PHE A 545 25.70 13.39 -12.02
N ASP A 546 26.77 12.81 -12.57
CA ASP A 546 27.86 13.54 -13.20
C ASP A 546 27.76 13.57 -14.73
N GLU A 547 27.09 12.60 -15.33
CA GLU A 547 27.08 12.36 -16.78
C GLU A 547 25.64 12.47 -17.36
N PRO A 548 25.22 13.68 -17.75
CA PRO A 548 23.83 13.89 -18.24
C PRO A 548 23.53 13.13 -19.54
N LYS A 549 24.54 12.71 -20.29
CA LYS A 549 24.42 11.95 -21.54
C LYS A 549 24.91 10.51 -21.42
N ALA A 550 25.10 10.01 -20.20
CA ALA A 550 25.46 8.62 -20.03
C ALA A 550 24.41 7.69 -20.67
N LYS A 551 24.87 6.58 -21.23
CA LYS A 551 23.95 5.55 -21.76
C LYS A 551 23.14 4.94 -20.64
N ASP A 552 21.92 4.56 -20.97
CA ASP A 552 21.06 3.83 -20.06
C ASP A 552 21.75 2.53 -19.61
N ARG A 553 21.78 2.33 -18.29
CA ARG A 553 22.19 1.04 -17.71
C ARG A 553 21.03 0.08 -17.61
N ARG A 554 19.79 0.60 -17.52
CA ARG A 554 18.57 -0.18 -17.60
C ARG A 554 18.09 -0.21 -19.04
N THR A 555 18.19 -1.38 -19.65
CA THR A 555 17.82 -1.57 -21.06
C THR A 555 16.52 -2.32 -21.24
N THR A 556 16.01 -2.99 -20.19
CA THR A 556 14.78 -3.79 -20.25
C THR A 556 13.97 -3.63 -18.97
N GLN A 557 12.65 -3.41 -19.12
CA GLN A 557 11.70 -3.42 -18.03
C GLN A 557 10.32 -3.89 -18.52
N TYR A 558 9.73 -4.88 -17.83
CA TYR A 558 8.34 -5.24 -18.04
C TYR A 558 7.42 -4.45 -17.12
N PHE A 559 6.16 -4.31 -17.52
CA PHE A 559 5.07 -3.74 -16.74
C PHE A 559 3.86 -4.65 -16.86
N GLU A 560 3.12 -4.83 -15.77
CA GLU A 560 1.85 -5.58 -15.79
C GLU A 560 0.98 -5.14 -14.59
N MET A 561 -0.32 -4.97 -14.85
CA MET A 561 -1.36 -4.75 -13.86
C MET A 561 -2.74 -5.09 -14.44
N PHE A 562 -3.45 -6.07 -13.86
CA PHE A 562 -4.80 -6.49 -14.30
C PHE A 562 -4.90 -6.81 -15.79
N GLY A 563 -3.87 -7.45 -16.34
CA GLY A 563 -3.77 -7.78 -17.75
C GLY A 563 -3.26 -6.65 -18.65
N ASN A 564 -3.24 -5.39 -18.20
CA ASN A 564 -2.58 -4.29 -18.90
C ASN A 564 -1.06 -4.51 -18.81
N ARG A 565 -0.38 -4.69 -19.93
CA ARG A 565 1.02 -5.12 -19.92
C ARG A 565 1.86 -4.48 -21.00
N ALA A 566 3.14 -4.28 -20.70
CA ALA A 566 4.11 -3.77 -21.63
C ALA A 566 5.51 -4.32 -21.36
N ILE A 567 6.39 -4.19 -22.36
CA ILE A 567 7.82 -4.42 -22.25
C ILE A 567 8.56 -3.26 -22.92
N TYR A 568 9.45 -2.62 -22.16
CA TYR A 568 10.43 -1.67 -22.68
C TYR A 568 11.72 -2.41 -23.00
N HIS A 569 12.33 -2.13 -24.15
CA HIS A 569 13.67 -2.57 -24.48
C HIS A 569 14.34 -1.59 -25.44
N ASP A 570 15.48 -1.01 -24.99
CA ASP A 570 16.36 -0.12 -25.77
C ASP A 570 15.57 0.93 -26.60
N GLY A 571 14.71 1.71 -25.93
CA GLY A 571 13.95 2.79 -26.55
C GLY A 571 12.67 2.35 -27.27
N TRP A 572 12.34 1.06 -27.28
CA TRP A 572 11.09 0.53 -27.83
C TRP A 572 10.16 0.01 -26.74
N VAL A 573 8.85 0.20 -26.94
CA VAL A 573 7.82 -0.35 -26.04
C VAL A 573 6.79 -1.11 -26.86
N ALA A 574 6.61 -2.40 -26.55
CA ALA A 574 5.41 -3.12 -26.98
C ALA A 574 4.42 -3.13 -25.82
N ALA A 575 3.18 -2.73 -26.07
CA ALA A 575 2.16 -2.51 -25.08
C ALA A 575 0.82 -3.09 -25.48
N THR A 576 0.03 -3.56 -24.52
CA THR A 576 -1.36 -3.91 -24.76
C THR A 576 -2.22 -3.53 -23.57
N ARG A 577 -3.26 -2.73 -23.83
CA ARG A 577 -4.30 -2.41 -22.87
C ARG A 577 -5.37 -3.50 -22.93
N HIS A 578 -5.59 -4.15 -21.79
CA HIS A 578 -6.60 -5.20 -21.62
C HIS A 578 -7.90 -4.65 -21.03
N SER A 579 -7.78 -3.81 -20.02
CA SER A 579 -8.92 -3.28 -19.26
C SER A 579 -8.83 -1.77 -19.06
N ILE A 580 -9.97 -1.14 -18.78
CA ILE A 580 -10.08 0.28 -18.42
C ILE A 580 -10.59 0.36 -16.99
N PRO A 581 -9.91 1.12 -16.08
CA PRO A 581 -10.23 1.11 -14.65
C PRO A 581 -11.67 1.40 -14.28
N TRP A 582 -12.31 2.34 -14.96
CA TRP A 582 -13.68 2.81 -14.68
C TRP A 582 -14.78 2.13 -15.48
N LEU A 583 -14.45 1.14 -16.34
CA LEU A 583 -15.45 0.40 -17.10
C LEU A 583 -15.65 -1.00 -16.54
N MET A 584 -16.88 -1.26 -16.12
CA MET A 584 -17.34 -2.58 -15.68
C MET A 584 -18.00 -3.29 -16.87
N VAL A 585 -17.18 -3.82 -17.76
CA VAL A 585 -17.59 -4.53 -18.98
C VAL A 585 -16.99 -5.93 -19.00
N GLU A 586 -17.60 -6.85 -19.72
CA GLU A 586 -17.00 -8.15 -20.00
C GLU A 586 -15.72 -7.96 -20.81
N LEU A 587 -14.61 -8.49 -20.34
CA LEU A 587 -13.30 -8.34 -20.96
C LEU A 587 -13.07 -9.46 -21.99
N PRO A 588 -12.37 -9.19 -23.11
CA PRO A 588 -12.00 -10.21 -24.05
C PRO A 588 -10.96 -11.19 -23.43
N PRO A 589 -10.85 -12.41 -23.96
CA PRO A 589 -9.74 -13.29 -23.61
C PRO A 589 -8.38 -12.65 -23.92
N PHE A 590 -7.36 -12.90 -23.09
CA PHE A 590 -6.02 -12.31 -23.21
C PHE A 590 -5.32 -12.54 -24.56
N ASP A 591 -5.66 -13.62 -25.27
CA ASP A 591 -5.13 -13.93 -26.60
C ASP A 591 -5.75 -13.07 -27.72
N LYS A 592 -6.80 -12.30 -27.39
CA LYS A 592 -7.46 -11.34 -28.30
C LYS A 592 -6.98 -9.91 -28.08
N ASP A 593 -6.14 -9.68 -27.11
CA ASP A 593 -5.62 -8.33 -26.85
C ASP A 593 -4.84 -7.78 -28.05
N ARG A 594 -5.14 -6.54 -28.41
CA ARG A 594 -4.41 -5.83 -29.45
C ARG A 594 -3.12 -5.25 -28.89
N TRP A 595 -1.99 -5.62 -29.47
CA TRP A 595 -0.70 -5.04 -29.14
C TRP A 595 -0.39 -3.82 -30.02
N GLU A 596 0.25 -2.85 -29.44
CA GLU A 596 0.76 -1.61 -30.01
C GLU A 596 2.29 -1.57 -29.85
N LEU A 597 2.96 -0.80 -30.69
CA LEU A 597 4.41 -0.66 -30.70
C LEU A 597 4.81 0.80 -30.77
N TYR A 598 5.68 1.24 -29.88
CA TYR A 598 6.16 2.62 -29.79
C TYR A 598 7.68 2.69 -29.80
N HIS A 599 8.26 3.66 -30.52
CA HIS A 599 9.69 4.00 -30.43
C HIS A 599 9.85 5.22 -29.52
N VAL A 600 9.88 4.99 -28.21
CA VAL A 600 9.80 6.05 -27.19
C VAL A 600 11.06 6.91 -27.08
N ALA A 601 12.17 6.51 -27.72
CA ALA A 601 13.33 7.36 -27.90
C ALA A 601 13.05 8.55 -28.85
N GLU A 602 12.09 8.40 -29.79
CA GLU A 602 11.68 9.43 -30.74
C GLU A 602 10.25 9.94 -30.47
N ASP A 603 9.41 9.12 -29.87
CA ASP A 603 8.01 9.40 -29.52
C ASP A 603 7.84 9.37 -28.00
N PHE A 604 8.23 10.43 -27.33
CA PHE A 604 8.26 10.54 -25.86
C PHE A 604 6.93 10.19 -25.18
N SER A 605 5.81 10.48 -25.83
CA SER A 605 4.46 10.35 -25.22
C SER A 605 3.72 9.06 -25.60
N GLN A 606 4.29 8.17 -26.40
CA GLN A 606 3.59 7.00 -26.98
C GLN A 606 2.36 7.43 -27.83
N ALA A 607 2.56 8.39 -28.73
CA ALA A 607 1.46 8.94 -29.54
C ALA A 607 1.28 8.24 -30.89
N ASN A 608 2.29 7.49 -31.38
CA ASN A 608 2.30 6.91 -32.73
C ASN A 608 2.51 5.40 -32.64
N ASP A 609 1.45 4.63 -32.87
CA ASP A 609 1.51 3.17 -32.94
C ASP A 609 2.20 2.72 -34.25
N LEU A 610 3.32 2.03 -34.11
CA LEU A 610 4.14 1.52 -35.21
C LEU A 610 3.98 0.00 -35.44
N ALA A 611 3.04 -0.66 -34.78
CA ALA A 611 2.87 -2.12 -34.83
C ALA A 611 2.71 -2.67 -36.25
N ALA A 612 1.92 -1.99 -37.10
CA ALA A 612 1.72 -2.40 -38.48
C ALA A 612 2.96 -2.20 -39.35
N GLN A 613 3.83 -1.24 -38.98
CA GLN A 613 5.05 -0.90 -39.75
C GLN A 613 6.24 -1.78 -39.38
N HIS A 614 6.29 -2.26 -38.12
CA HIS A 614 7.39 -3.06 -37.58
C HIS A 614 6.93 -4.38 -36.92
N PRO A 615 6.21 -5.26 -37.63
CA PRO A 615 5.62 -6.46 -37.05
C PRO A 615 6.64 -7.46 -36.47
N GLN A 616 7.86 -7.50 -37.03
CA GLN A 616 8.93 -8.36 -36.51
C GLN A 616 9.47 -7.83 -35.17
N LYS A 617 9.64 -6.49 -35.02
CA LYS A 617 10.03 -5.86 -33.75
C LYS A 617 8.97 -6.05 -32.68
N LEU A 618 7.72 -5.91 -33.05
CA LEU A 618 6.61 -6.22 -32.14
C LEU A 618 6.68 -7.67 -31.64
N LYS A 619 6.87 -8.62 -32.53
CA LYS A 619 6.95 -10.05 -32.17
C LYS A 619 8.16 -10.34 -31.25
N GLU A 620 9.32 -9.75 -31.55
CA GLU A 620 10.53 -9.83 -30.71
C GLU A 620 10.23 -9.39 -29.27
N LEU A 621 9.58 -8.23 -29.11
CA LEU A 621 9.27 -7.67 -27.80
C LEU A 621 8.18 -8.47 -27.08
N GLN A 622 7.18 -9.00 -27.78
CA GLN A 622 6.20 -9.92 -27.19
C GLN A 622 6.88 -11.17 -26.62
N ASP A 623 7.82 -11.77 -27.37
CA ASP A 623 8.57 -12.94 -26.90
C ASP A 623 9.47 -12.58 -25.70
N MET A 624 10.00 -11.37 -25.67
CA MET A 624 10.77 -10.86 -24.53
C MET A 624 9.89 -10.67 -23.32
N PHE A 625 8.67 -10.10 -23.47
CA PHE A 625 7.70 -9.98 -22.38
C PHE A 625 7.42 -11.35 -21.76
N VAL A 626 7.16 -12.38 -22.57
CA VAL A 626 6.88 -13.73 -22.05
C VAL A 626 8.06 -14.27 -21.23
N LYS A 627 9.31 -14.05 -21.67
CA LYS A 627 10.51 -14.46 -20.92
C LYS A 627 10.60 -13.75 -19.57
N GLU A 628 10.43 -12.42 -19.58
CA GLU A 628 10.46 -11.63 -18.33
C GLU A 628 9.27 -11.96 -17.42
N ALA A 629 8.10 -12.24 -17.97
CA ALA A 629 6.92 -12.63 -17.22
C ALA A 629 7.14 -13.98 -16.48
N ILE A 630 7.73 -14.98 -17.16
CA ILE A 630 8.08 -16.26 -16.53
C ILE A 630 9.14 -16.08 -15.45
N ARG A 631 10.22 -15.33 -15.74
CA ARG A 631 11.32 -15.05 -14.81
C ARG A 631 10.85 -14.38 -13.52
N ASN A 632 9.86 -13.50 -13.63
CA ASN A 632 9.38 -12.67 -12.54
C ASN A 632 8.05 -13.14 -11.91
N HIS A 633 7.53 -14.31 -12.27
CA HIS A 633 6.29 -14.88 -11.74
C HIS A 633 5.03 -14.02 -12.05
N VAL A 634 4.99 -13.38 -13.23
CA VAL A 634 3.84 -12.57 -13.66
C VAL A 634 2.64 -13.45 -13.99
N PHE A 635 2.90 -14.66 -14.52
CA PHE A 635 1.81 -15.57 -14.88
C PHE A 635 1.30 -16.40 -13.68
N PRO A 636 -0.02 -16.71 -13.64
CA PRO A 636 -1.04 -16.35 -14.62
C PRO A 636 -1.42 -14.89 -14.55
N LEU A 637 -1.82 -14.29 -15.70
CA LEU A 637 -2.48 -12.98 -15.71
C LEU A 637 -3.83 -13.09 -15.02
N ASP A 638 -4.22 -12.06 -14.27
CA ASP A 638 -5.47 -12.06 -13.53
C ASP A 638 -6.17 -10.69 -13.66
N ASP A 639 -7.21 -10.63 -14.47
CA ASP A 639 -8.04 -9.44 -14.72
C ASP A 639 -9.23 -9.32 -13.77
N ARG A 640 -9.42 -10.29 -12.89
CA ARG A 640 -10.44 -10.23 -11.85
C ARG A 640 -10.13 -9.09 -10.89
N ARG A 641 -11.15 -8.35 -10.48
CA ARG A 641 -11.07 -7.20 -9.57
C ARG A 641 -11.94 -7.42 -8.34
N SER A 642 -13.21 -7.08 -8.43
CA SER A 642 -14.16 -7.22 -7.32
C SER A 642 -14.30 -8.66 -6.81
N GLU A 643 -14.15 -9.66 -7.67
CA GLU A 643 -14.18 -11.08 -7.26
C GLU A 643 -13.04 -11.42 -6.28
N ARG A 644 -11.90 -10.74 -6.38
CA ARG A 644 -10.75 -10.98 -5.47
C ARG A 644 -10.95 -10.44 -4.06
N PHE A 645 -11.99 -9.63 -3.81
CA PHE A 645 -12.38 -9.30 -2.43
C PHE A 645 -12.92 -10.52 -1.68
N ASP A 646 -13.52 -11.52 -2.37
CA ASP A 646 -13.83 -12.80 -1.74
C ASP A 646 -12.56 -13.67 -1.64
N ALA A 647 -12.08 -13.89 -0.42
CA ALA A 647 -10.86 -14.65 -0.14
C ALA A 647 -10.90 -16.08 -0.71
N ARG A 648 -12.09 -16.71 -0.79
CA ARG A 648 -12.28 -18.07 -1.32
C ARG A 648 -12.10 -18.10 -2.84
N ILE A 649 -12.60 -17.06 -3.54
CA ILE A 649 -12.44 -16.91 -5.00
C ILE A 649 -10.98 -16.59 -5.33
N ALA A 650 -10.35 -15.73 -4.55
CA ALA A 650 -8.94 -15.37 -4.68
C ALA A 650 -8.00 -16.54 -4.28
N GLY A 651 -8.46 -17.45 -3.43
CA GLY A 651 -7.67 -18.55 -2.87
C GLY A 651 -6.68 -18.10 -1.80
N ARG A 652 -6.83 -16.90 -1.26
CA ARG A 652 -5.96 -16.33 -0.22
C ARG A 652 -6.43 -16.69 1.19
N PRO A 653 -5.58 -16.56 2.22
CA PRO A 653 -5.99 -16.74 3.61
C PRO A 653 -7.18 -15.88 4.00
N ASP A 654 -8.06 -16.43 4.80
CA ASP A 654 -9.21 -15.77 5.41
C ASP A 654 -9.13 -15.95 6.93
N LEU A 655 -8.99 -14.84 7.68
CA LEU A 655 -8.91 -14.89 9.14
C LEU A 655 -10.18 -15.41 9.79
N VAL A 656 -11.32 -15.11 9.20
CA VAL A 656 -12.61 -15.59 9.70
C VAL A 656 -12.83 -17.06 9.34
N GLY A 657 -12.41 -17.47 8.15
CA GLY A 657 -12.56 -18.84 7.65
C GLY A 657 -14.03 -19.26 7.57
N ALA A 658 -14.29 -20.49 7.98
CA ALA A 658 -15.64 -21.06 7.99
C ALA A 658 -16.48 -20.71 9.25
N ARG A 659 -16.01 -19.79 10.08
CA ARG A 659 -16.74 -19.40 11.28
C ARG A 659 -18.05 -18.70 10.92
N THR A 660 -19.11 -19.12 11.52
CA THR A 660 -20.44 -18.49 11.42
C THR A 660 -20.80 -17.68 12.66
N SER A 661 -19.90 -17.64 13.65
CA SER A 661 -20.10 -16.90 14.91
C SER A 661 -18.80 -16.26 15.36
N LEU A 662 -18.91 -15.05 15.93
CA LEU A 662 -17.82 -14.29 16.53
C LEU A 662 -18.30 -13.70 17.85
N THR A 663 -17.44 -13.76 18.89
CA THR A 663 -17.72 -13.13 20.17
C THR A 663 -16.65 -12.10 20.47
N LEU A 664 -17.06 -10.89 20.77
CA LEU A 664 -16.23 -9.72 21.07
C LEU A 664 -16.51 -9.22 22.49
N TYR A 665 -15.58 -8.47 23.03
CA TYR A 665 -15.64 -7.93 24.39
C TYR A 665 -15.39 -6.42 24.37
N GLU A 666 -15.81 -5.74 25.44
CA GLU A 666 -15.60 -4.30 25.62
C GLU A 666 -14.12 -3.91 25.46
N GLY A 667 -13.87 -2.83 24.74
CA GLY A 667 -12.54 -2.32 24.45
C GLY A 667 -11.82 -2.99 23.26
N MET A 668 -12.42 -3.96 22.60
CA MET A 668 -11.93 -4.46 21.31
C MET A 668 -12.29 -3.45 20.22
N THR A 669 -11.29 -2.74 19.73
CA THR A 669 -11.46 -1.64 18.76
C THR A 669 -10.53 -1.79 17.56
N GLY A 670 -10.88 -1.14 16.45
CA GLY A 670 -10.09 -1.15 15.22
C GLY A 670 -9.96 -2.53 14.58
N ILE A 671 -10.98 -3.39 14.74
CA ILE A 671 -11.00 -4.71 14.08
C ILE A 671 -11.29 -4.46 12.60
N THR A 672 -10.28 -4.65 11.76
CA THR A 672 -10.42 -4.41 10.32
C THR A 672 -11.54 -5.26 9.70
N GLU A 673 -12.17 -4.78 8.65
CA GLU A 673 -13.27 -5.49 7.99
C GLU A 673 -12.87 -6.92 7.55
N ASN A 674 -11.61 -7.13 7.16
CA ASN A 674 -11.09 -8.45 6.81
C ASN A 674 -10.90 -9.42 8.00
N ALA A 675 -10.84 -8.89 9.21
CA ALA A 675 -10.75 -9.69 10.44
C ALA A 675 -12.10 -9.92 11.10
N PHE A 676 -13.17 -9.28 10.61
CA PHE A 676 -14.51 -9.38 11.12
C PHE A 676 -15.39 -10.29 10.25
N ILE A 677 -16.39 -10.89 10.87
CA ILE A 677 -17.34 -11.78 10.19
C ILE A 677 -18.19 -10.97 9.20
N ASN A 678 -18.21 -11.38 7.93
CA ASN A 678 -18.90 -10.62 6.88
C ASN A 678 -20.42 -10.74 7.01
N VAL A 679 -21.06 -9.67 7.46
CA VAL A 679 -22.52 -9.54 7.64
C VAL A 679 -23.24 -8.95 6.42
N LYS A 680 -22.51 -8.46 5.40
CA LYS A 680 -23.11 -7.81 4.21
C LYS A 680 -23.91 -8.81 3.37
N GLY A 681 -25.15 -8.44 3.03
CA GLY A 681 -26.04 -9.26 2.22
C GLY A 681 -26.41 -10.61 2.84
N ARG A 682 -26.33 -10.75 4.16
CA ARG A 682 -26.59 -11.99 4.90
C ARG A 682 -27.50 -11.76 6.08
N SER A 683 -28.40 -12.71 6.32
CA SER A 683 -29.15 -12.74 7.58
C SER A 683 -28.20 -13.00 8.74
N HIS A 684 -28.29 -12.20 9.80
CA HIS A 684 -27.44 -12.33 10.97
C HIS A 684 -28.13 -11.84 12.24
N THR A 685 -27.53 -12.18 13.37
CA THR A 685 -27.97 -11.74 14.69
C THR A 685 -26.78 -11.13 15.42
N ILE A 686 -26.98 -9.98 16.05
CA ILE A 686 -26.06 -9.38 17.02
C ILE A 686 -26.74 -9.47 18.38
N THR A 687 -26.07 -10.12 19.34
CA THR A 687 -26.58 -10.24 20.73
C THR A 687 -25.58 -9.59 21.67
N ALA A 688 -25.97 -8.55 22.37
CA ALA A 688 -25.17 -7.86 23.36
C ALA A 688 -25.72 -8.08 24.76
N ASP A 689 -24.90 -8.61 25.66
CA ASP A 689 -25.20 -8.70 27.07
C ASP A 689 -24.61 -7.47 27.77
N VAL A 690 -25.48 -6.60 28.31
CA VAL A 690 -25.09 -5.31 28.90
C VAL A 690 -25.61 -5.16 30.31
N GLU A 691 -24.96 -4.33 31.13
CA GLU A 691 -25.41 -3.93 32.44
C GLU A 691 -25.61 -2.42 32.47
N VAL A 692 -26.83 -1.97 32.67
CA VAL A 692 -27.25 -0.59 32.77
C VAL A 692 -27.16 -0.15 34.23
N PRO A 693 -26.35 0.89 34.55
CA PRO A 693 -26.25 1.42 35.92
C PRO A 693 -27.53 2.12 36.37
N PRO A 694 -27.67 2.42 37.71
CA PRO A 694 -28.84 3.09 38.23
C PRO A 694 -29.17 4.42 37.58
N ASP A 695 -28.17 5.15 37.08
CA ASP A 695 -28.31 6.45 36.45
C ASP A 695 -28.61 6.38 34.94
N GLY A 696 -28.82 5.15 34.41
CA GLY A 696 -29.02 4.92 32.98
C GLY A 696 -27.70 4.70 32.24
N ALA A 697 -27.77 4.39 30.94
CA ALA A 697 -26.62 4.23 30.08
C ALA A 697 -26.86 4.89 28.73
N ASP A 698 -25.79 5.48 28.19
CA ASP A 698 -25.69 6.04 26.85
C ASP A 698 -24.39 5.62 26.20
N GLY A 699 -24.30 5.74 24.87
CA GLY A 699 -23.11 5.48 24.08
C GLY A 699 -23.19 4.21 23.25
N VAL A 700 -22.11 3.94 22.50
CA VAL A 700 -22.06 2.89 21.49
C VAL A 700 -21.71 1.56 22.13
N ILE A 701 -22.50 0.53 21.84
CA ILE A 701 -22.28 -0.85 22.28
C ILE A 701 -21.34 -1.56 21.29
N ILE A 702 -21.67 -1.46 20.00
CA ILE A 702 -20.84 -1.95 18.90
C ILE A 702 -21.16 -1.13 17.65
N ALA A 703 -20.13 -0.75 16.90
CA ALA A 703 -20.25 -0.13 15.60
C ALA A 703 -19.31 -0.80 14.59
N GLN A 704 -19.63 -0.72 13.32
CA GLN A 704 -18.76 -1.06 12.21
C GLN A 704 -18.72 0.10 11.22
N ALA A 705 -17.50 0.54 10.86
CA ALA A 705 -17.22 1.66 9.99
C ALA A 705 -17.83 2.98 10.51
N GLY A 706 -18.27 3.92 9.65
CA GLY A 706 -18.59 5.25 10.14
C GLY A 706 -19.56 6.05 9.28
N ARG A 707 -19.25 7.33 9.10
CA ARG A 707 -20.11 8.33 8.44
C ARG A 707 -20.45 7.96 7.00
N PHE A 708 -19.50 7.31 6.29
CA PHE A 708 -19.59 7.04 4.87
C PHE A 708 -20.15 5.65 4.54
N GLY A 709 -20.54 4.88 5.55
CA GLY A 709 -21.16 3.57 5.44
C GLY A 709 -20.94 2.76 6.72
N GLY A 710 -21.90 1.90 7.12
CA GLY A 710 -21.74 1.07 8.30
C GLY A 710 -23.02 0.87 9.08
N TRP A 711 -22.90 0.44 10.33
CA TRP A 711 -24.02 0.23 11.25
C TRP A 711 -23.58 0.36 12.70
N SER A 712 -24.51 0.70 13.58
CA SER A 712 -24.23 0.87 15.01
C SER A 712 -25.42 0.44 15.87
N LEU A 713 -25.12 -0.35 16.93
CA LEU A 713 -26.02 -0.62 18.04
C LEU A 713 -25.57 0.24 19.22
N TYR A 714 -26.43 1.14 19.68
CA TYR A 714 -26.08 2.13 20.70
C TYR A 714 -27.26 2.43 21.64
N MET A 715 -26.97 3.12 22.74
CA MET A 715 -27.99 3.69 23.63
C MET A 715 -27.91 5.21 23.60
N LYS A 716 -29.08 5.85 23.60
CA LYS A 716 -29.24 7.30 23.74
C LYS A 716 -30.51 7.61 24.54
N ASP A 717 -30.42 8.52 25.51
CA ASP A 717 -31.51 8.88 26.41
C ASP A 717 -32.12 7.64 27.06
N GLY A 718 -31.27 6.67 27.44
CA GLY A 718 -31.63 5.39 28.03
C GLY A 718 -32.33 4.40 27.08
N ARG A 719 -32.54 4.73 25.81
CA ARG A 719 -33.17 3.87 24.80
C ARG A 719 -32.15 3.16 23.96
N VAL A 720 -32.50 1.94 23.52
CA VAL A 720 -31.65 1.18 22.57
C VAL A 720 -32.05 1.55 21.16
N HIS A 721 -31.04 1.78 20.36
CA HIS A 721 -31.14 2.08 18.93
C HIS A 721 -30.23 1.16 18.13
N GLU A 722 -30.66 0.80 16.94
CA GLU A 722 -29.78 0.31 15.90
C GLU A 722 -30.00 1.14 14.65
N VAL A 723 -28.90 1.51 13.99
CA VAL A 723 -28.89 2.29 12.77
C VAL A 723 -28.03 1.60 11.71
N TYR A 724 -28.60 1.44 10.53
CA TYR A 724 -27.88 1.06 9.32
C TYR A 724 -27.66 2.31 8.45
N ASN A 725 -26.40 2.64 8.16
CA ASN A 725 -25.98 3.76 7.34
C ASN A 725 -25.64 3.27 5.93
N PHE A 726 -26.48 3.57 4.95
CA PHE A 726 -26.24 3.25 3.55
C PHE A 726 -25.42 4.36 2.88
N GLY A 727 -24.10 4.24 2.94
CA GLY A 727 -23.16 5.12 2.21
C GLY A 727 -23.27 6.60 2.52
N GLY A 728 -23.74 6.99 3.72
CA GLY A 728 -24.02 8.38 4.06
C GLY A 728 -25.27 8.97 3.39
N LEU A 729 -25.92 8.21 2.49
CA LEU A 729 -27.08 8.66 1.72
C LEU A 729 -28.39 8.52 2.50
N GLU A 730 -28.55 7.42 3.21
CA GLU A 730 -29.76 7.07 3.94
C GLU A 730 -29.40 6.37 5.25
N ARG A 731 -30.14 6.66 6.31
CA ARG A 731 -30.05 5.96 7.58
C ARG A 731 -31.37 5.33 7.93
N PHE A 732 -31.34 4.04 8.27
CA PHE A 732 -32.50 3.24 8.68
C PHE A 732 -32.35 2.93 10.17
N THR A 733 -33.17 3.55 11.01
CA THR A 733 -33.03 3.43 12.46
C THR A 733 -34.23 2.69 13.04
N VAL A 734 -33.99 1.73 13.94
CA VAL A 734 -34.96 1.10 14.79
C VAL A 734 -34.63 1.41 16.26
N SER A 735 -35.67 1.73 17.07
CA SER A 735 -35.50 2.17 18.45
C SER A 735 -36.44 1.46 19.39
N SER A 736 -36.02 1.27 20.65
CA SER A 736 -36.94 0.84 21.71
C SER A 736 -37.91 1.95 22.07
N PRO A 737 -39.23 1.65 22.34
CA PRO A 737 -40.22 2.68 22.63
C PRO A 737 -40.05 3.28 24.03
N GLN A 738 -39.37 2.56 24.94
CA GLN A 738 -39.16 2.96 26.33
C GLN A 738 -37.66 2.89 26.66
N PRO A 739 -37.17 3.73 27.59
CA PRO A 739 -35.83 3.58 28.17
C PRO A 739 -35.69 2.22 28.89
N LEU A 740 -34.49 1.66 28.93
CA LEU A 740 -34.15 0.50 29.71
C LEU A 740 -33.96 0.90 31.18
N GLY A 741 -34.53 0.07 32.07
CA GLY A 741 -34.26 0.22 33.50
C GLY A 741 -32.85 -0.20 33.89
N PRO A 742 -32.40 0.09 35.13
CA PRO A 742 -31.15 -0.43 35.64
C PRO A 742 -31.11 -1.96 35.74
N GLY A 743 -29.98 -2.56 35.51
CA GLY A 743 -29.77 -3.99 35.62
C GLY A 743 -29.16 -4.63 34.36
N ARG A 744 -29.19 -5.95 34.32
CA ARG A 744 -28.67 -6.73 33.20
C ARG A 744 -29.76 -6.90 32.14
N HIS A 745 -29.34 -6.64 30.88
CA HIS A 745 -30.22 -6.80 29.73
C HIS A 745 -29.52 -7.56 28.62
N THR A 746 -30.26 -8.33 27.85
CA THR A 746 -29.84 -8.93 26.59
C THR A 746 -30.51 -8.18 25.46
N LEU A 747 -29.71 -7.44 24.72
CA LEU A 747 -30.10 -6.70 23.51
C LEU A 747 -29.88 -7.60 22.32
N ARG A 748 -30.87 -7.72 21.46
CA ARG A 748 -30.78 -8.54 20.28
C ARG A 748 -31.23 -7.79 19.04
N TYR A 749 -30.36 -7.70 18.07
CA TYR A 749 -30.62 -7.21 16.74
C TYR A 749 -30.62 -8.39 15.75
N ASP A 750 -31.66 -8.51 14.95
CA ASP A 750 -31.77 -9.49 13.86
C ASP A 750 -31.93 -8.73 12.55
N PHE A 751 -31.01 -8.96 11.61
CA PHE A 751 -31.18 -8.58 10.21
C PHE A 751 -31.62 -9.80 9.40
N ILE A 752 -32.78 -9.69 8.76
CA ILE A 752 -33.35 -10.75 7.93
C ILE A 752 -33.26 -10.30 6.49
N CYS A 753 -32.25 -10.80 5.79
CA CYS A 753 -31.95 -10.44 4.40
C CYS A 753 -33.01 -11.03 3.46
N ASP A 754 -33.44 -10.24 2.47
CA ASP A 754 -34.47 -10.65 1.47
C ASP A 754 -33.96 -11.68 0.46
N GLY A 755 -32.64 -11.77 0.27
CA GLY A 755 -32.04 -12.68 -0.70
C GLY A 755 -30.52 -12.56 -0.70
N GLY A 756 -29.84 -13.60 -1.21
CA GLY A 756 -28.37 -13.76 -1.15
C GLY A 756 -27.58 -12.95 -2.18
N LYS A 757 -28.11 -11.86 -2.72
CA LYS A 757 -27.38 -10.99 -3.66
C LYS A 757 -26.71 -9.82 -2.92
N PRO A 758 -25.49 -9.41 -3.33
CA PRO A 758 -24.88 -8.19 -2.81
C PRO A 758 -25.83 -6.98 -2.94
N GLY A 759 -25.93 -6.16 -1.90
CA GLY A 759 -26.79 -4.99 -1.87
C GLY A 759 -28.28 -5.23 -1.58
N SER A 760 -28.70 -6.49 -1.37
CA SER A 760 -30.10 -6.82 -1.00
C SER A 760 -30.49 -6.13 0.29
N GLY A 761 -31.72 -5.62 0.34
CA GLY A 761 -32.35 -5.11 1.55
C GLY A 761 -32.74 -6.20 2.53
N GLY A 762 -33.40 -5.81 3.62
CA GLY A 762 -33.85 -6.74 4.65
C GLY A 762 -34.71 -6.07 5.70
N LEU A 763 -35.13 -6.86 6.65
CA LEU A 763 -35.88 -6.39 7.82
C LEU A 763 -34.96 -6.38 9.05
N SER A 764 -34.75 -5.20 9.60
CA SER A 764 -34.04 -5.00 10.87
C SER A 764 -35.05 -5.11 12.02
N ARG A 765 -34.78 -5.95 13.00
CA ARG A 765 -35.60 -6.17 14.16
C ARG A 765 -34.82 -6.04 15.46
N LEU A 766 -35.29 -5.22 16.37
CA LEU A 766 -34.70 -5.03 17.68
C LEU A 766 -35.58 -5.73 18.76
N SER A 767 -34.93 -6.43 19.67
CA SER A 767 -35.54 -7.09 20.83
C SER A 767 -34.74 -6.81 22.09
N VAL A 768 -35.41 -6.67 23.21
CA VAL A 768 -34.84 -6.49 24.55
C VAL A 768 -35.40 -7.58 25.45
N ASP A 769 -34.52 -8.32 26.12
CA ASP A 769 -34.88 -9.42 27.04
C ASP A 769 -35.89 -10.43 26.43
N GLY A 770 -35.65 -10.73 25.13
CA GLY A 770 -36.49 -11.65 24.36
C GLY A 770 -37.78 -11.08 23.79
N GLN A 771 -38.14 -9.82 24.14
CA GLN A 771 -39.33 -9.16 23.61
C GLN A 771 -38.98 -8.25 22.44
N LYS A 772 -39.68 -8.41 21.31
CA LYS A 772 -39.54 -7.50 20.15
C LYS A 772 -40.02 -6.10 20.57
N VAL A 773 -39.13 -5.10 20.36
CA VAL A 773 -39.39 -3.69 20.69
C VAL A 773 -39.55 -2.79 19.48
N GLY A 774 -39.04 -3.21 18.31
CA GLY A 774 -39.15 -2.44 17.09
C GLY A 774 -38.71 -3.23 15.85
N GLU A 775 -39.08 -2.70 14.67
CA GLU A 775 -38.55 -3.15 13.40
C GLU A 775 -38.58 -2.02 12.37
N VAL A 776 -37.63 -2.04 11.42
CA VAL A 776 -37.55 -1.11 10.31
C VAL A 776 -37.15 -1.84 9.04
N ARG A 777 -37.62 -1.37 7.91
CA ARG A 777 -37.23 -1.87 6.59
C ARG A 777 -35.99 -1.18 6.13
N VAL A 778 -34.89 -1.92 5.90
CA VAL A 778 -33.70 -1.49 5.18
C VAL A 778 -33.91 -1.85 3.71
N VAL A 779 -34.09 -0.86 2.84
CA VAL A 779 -34.45 -1.11 1.44
C VAL A 779 -33.29 -1.59 0.58
N ARG A 780 -32.06 -1.28 1.00
CA ARG A 780 -30.80 -1.66 0.31
C ARG A 780 -29.63 -1.64 1.28
N THR A 781 -28.59 -2.42 1.00
CA THR A 781 -27.38 -2.49 1.82
C THR A 781 -26.13 -2.24 0.98
N MET A 782 -25.00 -1.91 1.63
CA MET A 782 -23.68 -1.80 0.99
C MET A 782 -23.25 -3.19 0.49
N PRO A 783 -22.92 -3.37 -0.80
CA PRO A 783 -22.66 -4.70 -1.35
C PRO A 783 -21.29 -5.27 -1.02
N PHE A 784 -20.23 -4.45 -0.97
CA PHE A 784 -18.85 -4.95 -0.93
C PHE A 784 -18.05 -4.49 0.28
N ALA A 785 -18.05 -3.21 0.61
CA ALA A 785 -17.27 -2.64 1.72
C ALA A 785 -18.06 -1.55 2.44
N TYR A 786 -17.85 -1.44 3.76
CA TYR A 786 -18.37 -0.32 4.55
C TYR A 786 -17.36 0.82 4.63
N SER A 787 -16.07 0.50 4.83
CA SER A 787 -14.97 1.45 4.87
C SER A 787 -13.68 0.80 4.36
N ALA A 788 -12.73 1.60 3.96
CA ALA A 788 -11.38 1.16 3.59
C ALA A 788 -10.40 1.17 4.78
N ASP A 789 -10.68 1.94 5.82
CA ASP A 789 -9.79 2.17 6.96
C ASP A 789 -10.48 1.98 8.32
N GLU A 790 -11.75 2.35 8.47
CA GLU A 790 -12.49 2.21 9.72
C GLU A 790 -12.91 0.77 9.97
N GLY A 791 -12.80 0.31 11.21
CA GLY A 791 -13.04 -1.06 11.62
C GLY A 791 -14.32 -1.29 12.39
N VAL A 792 -14.30 -2.35 13.22
CA VAL A 792 -15.35 -2.66 14.20
C VAL A 792 -14.84 -2.30 15.58
N ASP A 793 -15.69 -1.64 16.35
CA ASP A 793 -15.42 -1.18 17.70
C ASP A 793 -16.49 -1.65 18.68
N VAL A 794 -16.08 -2.07 19.87
CA VAL A 794 -16.96 -2.46 20.97
C VAL A 794 -16.78 -1.52 22.16
N GLY A 795 -17.87 -0.85 22.54
CA GLY A 795 -17.91 0.10 23.64
C GLY A 795 -17.70 1.56 23.23
N ARG A 796 -17.46 1.81 21.97
CA ARG A 796 -17.37 3.13 21.34
C ARG A 796 -17.44 3.02 19.81
N ASP A 797 -17.38 4.17 19.15
CA ASP A 797 -17.21 4.36 17.70
C ASP A 797 -16.05 5.35 17.53
N ASN A 798 -14.89 4.89 17.02
CA ASN A 798 -13.63 5.61 17.19
C ASN A 798 -13.40 6.74 16.19
N GLU A 799 -13.44 6.43 14.89
CA GLU A 799 -13.08 7.40 13.85
C GLU A 799 -14.27 8.32 13.55
N THR A 800 -15.00 8.08 12.47
CA THR A 800 -16.16 8.90 12.14
C THR A 800 -17.45 8.26 12.65
N PRO A 801 -18.41 9.03 13.19
CA PRO A 801 -19.63 8.45 13.75
C PRO A 801 -20.55 7.88 12.67
N VAL A 802 -21.09 6.68 12.86
CA VAL A 802 -22.09 6.06 11.95
C VAL A 802 -23.35 6.91 11.82
N THR A 803 -23.70 7.65 12.87
CA THR A 803 -24.88 8.51 12.93
C THR A 803 -24.57 9.84 13.64
N GLU A 804 -25.33 10.88 13.33
CA GLU A 804 -25.26 12.18 14.00
C GLU A 804 -25.90 12.17 15.38
N GLU A 805 -26.51 11.05 15.81
CA GLU A 805 -27.15 10.90 17.11
C GLU A 805 -26.15 10.90 18.27
N TYR A 806 -24.89 10.60 18.03
CA TYR A 806 -23.78 10.72 18.97
C TYR A 806 -22.59 11.43 18.32
N LYS A 807 -21.68 11.92 19.15
CA LYS A 807 -20.52 12.70 18.68
C LYS A 807 -19.26 11.86 18.63
N GLU A 808 -18.42 12.15 17.66
CA GLU A 808 -17.03 11.68 17.58
C GLU A 808 -16.30 11.95 18.89
N GLY A 809 -15.56 10.96 19.42
CA GLY A 809 -14.80 11.05 20.66
C GLY A 809 -15.61 11.14 21.97
N ALA A 810 -16.94 11.32 21.89
CA ALA A 810 -17.80 11.46 23.05
C ALA A 810 -18.98 10.46 23.02
N ASN A 811 -18.70 9.23 22.58
CA ASN A 811 -19.73 8.20 22.37
C ASN A 811 -19.44 6.89 23.11
N LYS A 812 -18.48 6.89 24.06
CA LYS A 812 -18.16 5.71 24.85
C LYS A 812 -19.37 5.26 25.65
N PHE A 813 -19.65 3.95 25.64
CA PHE A 813 -20.72 3.36 26.42
C PHE A 813 -20.49 3.58 27.93
N THR A 814 -21.51 4.12 28.62
CA THR A 814 -21.41 4.46 30.03
C THR A 814 -21.87 3.32 30.95
N GLY A 815 -22.46 2.26 30.40
CA GLY A 815 -22.74 1.01 31.09
C GLY A 815 -21.57 0.04 31.02
N LYS A 816 -21.83 -1.25 31.22
CA LYS A 816 -20.86 -2.33 31.05
C LYS A 816 -21.32 -3.29 29.96
N ILE A 817 -20.40 -3.69 29.08
CA ILE A 817 -20.64 -4.70 28.06
C ILE A 817 -19.96 -5.99 28.52
N GLU A 818 -20.76 -7.04 28.80
CA GLU A 818 -20.18 -8.33 29.16
C GLU A 818 -19.62 -9.04 27.93
N LYS A 819 -20.34 -9.03 26.82
CA LYS A 819 -19.94 -9.54 25.52
C LYS A 819 -20.91 -9.11 24.44
N VAL A 820 -20.42 -9.12 23.19
CA VAL A 820 -21.24 -9.00 21.98
C VAL A 820 -20.99 -10.21 21.11
N ARG A 821 -22.03 -10.91 20.73
CA ARG A 821 -21.95 -12.08 19.86
C ARG A 821 -22.65 -11.81 18.54
N ILE A 822 -21.98 -12.12 17.46
CA ILE A 822 -22.50 -12.03 16.10
C ILE A 822 -22.65 -13.44 15.55
N ASP A 823 -23.83 -13.80 15.05
CA ASP A 823 -24.13 -15.10 14.45
C ASP A 823 -24.70 -14.90 13.05
N LEU A 824 -24.05 -15.48 12.03
CA LEU A 824 -24.63 -15.58 10.69
C LEU A 824 -25.72 -16.64 10.68
N LYS A 825 -26.77 -16.42 9.92
CA LYS A 825 -27.86 -17.37 9.70
C LYS A 825 -27.75 -17.94 8.29
N GLU A 826 -28.09 -19.23 8.17
CA GLU A 826 -28.18 -19.93 6.88
C GLU A 826 -29.32 -19.38 6.00
#